data_32eafc627a092a342ace767f6e277125
#
_entry.id   32eafc627a092a342ace767f6e277125
#
_cell.length_a   1.000
_cell.length_b   1.000
_cell.length_c   1.000
_cell.angle_alpha   90.00
_cell.angle_beta   90.00
_cell.angle_gamma   90.00
#
_symmetry.space_group_name_H-M   'P 1'
#
loop_
_entity.id
_entity.type
_entity.pdbx_description
1 polymer ?
#
loop_
_entity_poly.entity_id
_entity_poly.type
_entity_poly.pdbx_seq_one_letter_code
_entity_poly.pdbx_strand_id
1 'polypeptide(L)'
;MKQSLLVVAGLLLVSAATAAEPRQLFVAPQGNDHWSGRLAEPNAARTDGPLATIQAARDAIRGIKKTTGLPPGGVVVELAGGRYEFAEPVELAAEDSGTPDAPIVYRARPGQKALLTGGRRVVAWSPVTDPAILDRLDPAARGKVIQADLKSLGITEYGDLGLDPAWELQLRLANVDHQGEDAMGSTFASVGKRVRPRLEVFFNDEPMCLSQWPNQGFIKIEEVLGPTEIDVRGVKGCKEGFFVYEGDRPRRWVGERDAWVQGYWFRDWAQQRHKIESIDLDRRVMRVAAPYHTYGYRKGQWFRGFNLLSEIDVPGEWYVDRDRGVLYFWPPQPVERGRVEVSVAPGFFRLTDASYVTLRGLQMETARGTAVTITRGAGCRVVGCTLRNLGTHAVTVTDGKEHGVVGCDMYGMGGGGVYLVGGDRKALAPAGHFAENNHIHHYGRWERMYRPGLFLSGVGLRASHNLIHDAPHSAILFGGNDHVFEYNEIHNVCNESHDCGAIYAGRSWTLRGHVIQYNYLHHLCGKDGGPCNGIYLDDLFSSATVQGNVFYQVLRPVFIGGGRDNLVENNVFVDCPKAIHIDARALGWCGPHADGRIKEALEKGTLGGVRYREPPFSTRYPPLVNLLAEDPKSPRGNVVERNIFWAGSGEDIRRVQFGAPPTDVWWDSIAPKIRALVKFEDNLINKDPKFVDERAGNFQLRADSPAWKLGFQRIPFDKIGLYQDACRASWPVRHAVGPMPQPVPPKAVKKTPSRKK
;
A
#
# COMPACT_ATOMS: atom_id res chain seq x y z
N MET A 1 70.46 -19.15 7.37
CA MET A 1 70.41 -17.67 7.44
C MET A 1 69.01 -17.25 7.84
N LYS A 2 68.88 -16.76 9.10
CA LYS A 2 67.59 -16.31 9.63
C LYS A 2 67.48 -14.84 9.35
N GLN A 3 66.47 -14.43 8.57
CA GLN A 3 66.09 -12.98 8.44
C GLN A 3 64.90 -12.73 9.38
N SER A 4 65.17 -11.85 10.36
CA SER A 4 64.17 -11.33 11.30
C SER A 4 63.42 -10.20 10.63
N LEU A 5 62.10 -10.32 10.48
CA LEU A 5 61.20 -9.22 10.12
C LEU A 5 60.83 -8.47 11.43
N LEU A 6 61.26 -7.22 11.53
CA LEU A 6 60.73 -6.25 12.50
C LEU A 6 59.38 -5.76 12.01
N VAL A 7 58.34 -6.08 12.78
CA VAL A 7 56.99 -5.46 12.60
C VAL A 7 56.99 -4.20 13.48
N VAL A 8 57.00 -3.04 12.81
CA VAL A 8 56.75 -1.74 13.50
C VAL A 8 55.22 -1.58 13.62
N ALA A 9 54.68 -1.78 14.81
CA ALA A 9 53.28 -1.47 15.11
C ALA A 9 53.14 0.06 15.26
N GLY A 10 52.67 0.70 14.19
CA GLY A 10 52.22 2.08 14.25
C GLY A 10 50.86 2.15 14.96
N LEU A 11 50.81 2.67 16.20
CA LEU A 11 49.58 3.07 16.85
C LEU A 11 48.99 4.26 16.08
N LEU A 12 47.99 4.02 15.23
CA LEU A 12 47.10 5.04 14.78
C LEU A 12 46.16 5.41 15.92
N LEU A 13 46.50 6.49 16.65
CA LEU A 13 45.54 7.19 17.49
C LEU A 13 44.44 7.77 16.60
N VAL A 14 43.37 7.02 16.38
CA VAL A 14 42.12 7.56 15.91
C VAL A 14 41.57 8.44 17.02
N SER A 15 41.86 9.73 16.93
CA SER A 15 41.18 10.75 17.73
C SER A 15 39.66 10.63 17.35
N ALA A 16 38.88 10.07 18.25
CA ALA A 16 37.44 10.20 18.20
C ALA A 16 37.13 11.69 18.34
N ALA A 17 36.95 12.38 17.22
CA ALA A 17 36.39 13.71 17.22
C ALA A 17 35.03 13.61 17.93
N THR A 18 34.89 14.16 19.12
CA THR A 18 33.61 14.31 19.80
C THR A 18 32.72 15.10 18.87
N ALA A 19 31.67 14.46 18.38
CA ALA A 19 30.68 15.13 17.53
C ALA A 19 30.19 16.38 18.27
N ALA A 20 30.23 17.54 17.58
CA ALA A 20 29.78 18.79 18.17
C ALA A 20 28.30 18.66 18.58
N GLU A 21 27.95 19.12 19.79
CA GLU A 21 26.57 19.07 20.25
C GLU A 21 25.68 19.97 19.38
N PRO A 22 24.49 19.50 18.96
CA PRO A 22 23.57 20.27 18.13
C PRO A 22 23.00 21.43 18.96
N ARG A 23 22.72 22.55 18.29
CA ARG A 23 21.98 23.66 18.90
C ARG A 23 20.53 23.25 19.14
N GLN A 24 20.02 23.50 20.35
CA GLN A 24 18.64 23.16 20.73
C GLN A 24 17.71 24.36 20.56
N LEU A 25 16.50 24.09 20.05
CA LEU A 25 15.34 24.98 20.08
C LEU A 25 14.16 24.19 20.68
N PHE A 26 13.27 24.91 21.34
CA PHE A 26 12.12 24.31 22.03
C PHE A 26 10.82 24.85 21.51
N VAL A 27 9.84 23.96 21.34
CA VAL A 27 8.47 24.27 20.93
C VAL A 27 7.51 23.66 21.95
N ALA A 28 6.50 24.42 22.39
CA ALA A 28 5.48 23.92 23.32
C ALA A 28 4.09 24.51 22.95
N PRO A 29 2.97 23.79 23.22
CA PRO A 29 1.62 24.32 22.93
C PRO A 29 1.29 25.63 23.65
N GLN A 30 1.91 25.88 24.81
CA GLN A 30 1.76 27.11 25.57
C GLN A 30 2.93 28.09 25.33
N GLY A 31 3.73 27.87 24.31
CA GLY A 31 4.83 28.75 23.93
C GLY A 31 4.37 30.07 23.31
N ASN A 32 5.33 30.88 22.90
CA ASN A 32 5.07 32.13 22.20
C ASN A 32 6.10 32.32 21.08
N ASP A 33 5.65 32.58 19.87
CA ASP A 33 6.52 32.73 18.71
C ASP A 33 7.39 33.99 18.72
N HIS A 34 7.14 34.91 19.66
CA HIS A 34 8.02 36.06 19.92
C HIS A 34 9.17 35.75 20.90
N TRP A 35 9.21 34.56 21.51
CA TRP A 35 10.29 34.14 22.38
C TRP A 35 11.48 33.56 21.59
N SER A 36 12.62 33.42 22.26
CA SER A 36 13.83 32.96 21.56
C SER A 36 13.82 31.48 21.18
N GLY A 37 12.95 30.69 21.77
CA GLY A 37 12.94 29.23 21.65
C GLY A 37 14.16 28.52 22.29
N ARG A 38 14.99 29.23 23.05
CA ARG A 38 16.21 28.67 23.69
C ARG A 38 15.97 28.04 25.04
N LEU A 39 14.84 28.34 25.63
CA LEU A 39 14.45 27.83 26.95
C LEU A 39 13.35 26.77 26.76
N ALA A 40 13.53 25.65 27.46
CA ALA A 40 12.59 24.55 27.45
C ALA A 40 11.25 24.91 28.14
N GLU A 41 11.30 25.82 29.12
CA GLU A 41 10.15 26.34 29.85
C GLU A 41 10.22 27.88 29.89
N PRO A 42 9.06 28.58 30.05
CA PRO A 42 9.07 30.02 30.21
C PRO A 42 9.92 30.46 31.40
N ASN A 43 10.72 31.52 31.24
CA ASN A 43 11.41 32.14 32.39
C ASN A 43 10.41 32.72 33.39
N ALA A 44 10.85 33.01 34.62
CA ALA A 44 9.99 33.50 35.70
C ALA A 44 9.22 34.78 35.30
N ALA A 45 9.84 35.65 34.52
CA ALA A 45 9.23 36.91 34.04
C ALA A 45 8.29 36.72 32.83
N ARG A 46 8.21 35.51 32.24
CA ARG A 46 7.48 35.20 31.03
C ARG A 46 7.82 36.11 29.83
N THR A 47 9.09 36.53 29.77
CA THR A 47 9.62 37.34 28.66
C THR A 47 10.34 36.51 27.63
N ASP A 48 10.70 35.25 27.96
CA ASP A 48 11.31 34.28 27.06
C ASP A 48 10.95 32.84 27.46
N GLY A 49 11.02 31.92 26.49
CA GLY A 49 10.63 30.53 26.68
C GLY A 49 10.62 29.76 25.35
N PRO A 50 9.86 28.65 25.28
CA PRO A 50 9.67 27.87 24.04
C PRO A 50 8.82 28.63 23.02
N LEU A 51 9.05 28.37 21.72
CA LEU A 51 8.19 28.83 20.65
C LEU A 51 6.83 28.12 20.71
N ALA A 52 5.79 28.71 20.12
CA ALA A 52 4.46 28.11 20.06
C ALA A 52 4.32 27.15 18.88
N THR A 53 4.99 27.44 17.75
CA THR A 53 4.81 26.73 16.48
C THR A 53 6.09 26.16 15.91
N ILE A 54 5.95 25.09 15.12
CA ILE A 54 7.09 24.50 14.38
C ILE A 54 7.54 25.45 13.27
N GLN A 55 6.62 26.23 12.70
CA GLN A 55 6.93 27.27 11.71
C GLN A 55 7.88 28.33 12.29
N ALA A 56 7.64 28.80 13.50
CA ALA A 56 8.53 29.76 14.16
C ALA A 56 9.92 29.12 14.43
N ALA A 57 9.98 27.86 14.79
CA ALA A 57 11.26 27.15 14.95
C ALA A 57 12.02 27.05 13.62
N ARG A 58 11.34 26.74 12.51
CA ARG A 58 11.91 26.79 11.15
C ARG A 58 12.50 28.18 10.86
N ASP A 59 11.72 29.23 11.11
CA ASP A 59 12.11 30.61 10.80
C ASP A 59 13.30 31.06 11.70
N ALA A 60 13.34 30.62 12.96
CA ALA A 60 14.48 30.80 13.85
C ALA A 60 15.75 30.11 13.31
N ILE A 61 15.63 28.89 12.77
CA ILE A 61 16.75 28.17 12.13
C ILE A 61 17.24 28.94 10.90
N ARG A 62 16.33 29.44 10.04
CA ARG A 62 16.68 30.29 8.90
C ARG A 62 17.45 31.55 9.35
N GLY A 63 17.02 32.19 10.44
CA GLY A 63 17.70 33.30 11.05
C GLY A 63 19.12 32.95 11.51
N ILE A 64 19.28 31.82 12.20
CA ILE A 64 20.60 31.33 12.64
C ILE A 64 21.52 31.10 11.42
N LYS A 65 21.02 30.40 10.38
CA LYS A 65 21.79 30.13 9.15
C LYS A 65 22.25 31.40 8.44
N LYS A 66 21.41 32.43 8.41
CA LYS A 66 21.77 33.75 7.80
C LYS A 66 22.83 34.50 8.58
N THR A 67 22.84 34.39 9.92
CA THR A 67 23.73 35.19 10.77
C THR A 67 25.06 34.51 11.08
N THR A 68 25.02 33.21 11.37
CA THR A 68 26.20 32.46 11.84
C THR A 68 26.51 31.21 11.03
N GLY A 69 25.73 30.92 10.01
CA GLY A 69 25.79 29.64 9.31
C GLY A 69 25.10 28.51 10.09
N LEU A 70 25.10 27.31 9.50
CA LEU A 70 24.56 26.12 10.17
C LEU A 70 25.52 25.73 11.33
N PRO A 71 25.02 25.59 12.57
CA PRO A 71 25.86 25.20 13.71
C PRO A 71 26.52 23.84 13.49
N PRO A 72 27.76 23.64 13.97
CA PRO A 72 28.35 22.30 14.05
C PRO A 72 27.44 21.35 14.81
N GLY A 73 27.24 20.11 14.29
CA GLY A 73 26.27 19.14 14.83
C GLY A 73 24.80 19.43 14.50
N GLY A 74 24.52 20.54 13.82
CA GLY A 74 23.17 20.88 13.35
C GLY A 74 22.25 21.51 14.39
N VAL A 75 20.93 21.34 14.19
CA VAL A 75 19.91 21.90 15.07
C VAL A 75 18.89 20.83 15.44
N VAL A 76 18.53 20.75 16.72
CA VAL A 76 17.45 19.91 17.23
C VAL A 76 16.31 20.80 17.73
N VAL A 77 15.15 20.65 17.17
CA VAL A 77 13.90 21.24 17.62
C VAL A 77 13.17 20.22 18.49
N GLU A 78 13.04 20.49 19.76
CA GLU A 78 12.34 19.62 20.72
C GLU A 78 10.92 20.10 20.96
N LEU A 79 9.95 19.26 20.61
CA LEU A 79 8.54 19.49 20.84
C LEU A 79 8.13 18.93 22.20
N ALA A 80 7.65 19.79 23.09
CA ALA A 80 7.06 19.36 24.35
C ALA A 80 5.82 18.49 24.11
N GLY A 81 5.50 17.65 25.10
CA GLY A 81 4.25 16.86 25.06
C GLY A 81 3.04 17.77 25.01
N GLY A 82 2.06 17.36 24.24
CA GLY A 82 0.81 18.09 24.08
C GLY A 82 0.27 18.00 22.65
N ARG A 83 -0.80 18.75 22.40
CA ARG A 83 -1.55 18.76 21.16
C ARG A 83 -1.23 20.01 20.34
N TYR A 84 -0.81 19.80 19.12
CA TYR A 84 -0.52 20.85 18.14
C TYR A 84 -1.54 20.74 16.98
N GLU A 85 -2.37 21.76 16.82
CA GLU A 85 -3.40 21.78 15.78
C GLU A 85 -2.85 22.40 14.50
N PHE A 86 -3.09 21.73 13.38
CA PHE A 86 -2.64 22.14 12.06
C PHE A 86 -3.84 22.50 11.17
N ALA A 87 -3.74 23.61 10.46
CA ALA A 87 -4.59 23.93 9.33
C ALA A 87 -3.87 23.70 8.01
N GLU A 88 -2.56 23.95 7.99
CA GLU A 88 -1.67 23.82 6.83
C GLU A 88 -0.37 23.12 7.24
N PRO A 89 0.31 22.43 6.32
CA PRO A 89 1.56 21.77 6.61
C PRO A 89 2.72 22.77 6.85
N VAL A 90 3.74 22.32 7.56
CA VAL A 90 5.02 23.03 7.63
C VAL A 90 5.75 22.84 6.32
N GLU A 91 5.98 23.92 5.60
CA GLU A 91 6.75 23.93 4.36
C GLU A 91 8.25 24.05 4.68
N LEU A 92 9.04 23.06 4.23
CA LEU A 92 10.49 23.06 4.34
C LEU A 92 11.07 23.02 2.93
N ALA A 93 11.91 24.01 2.60
CA ALA A 93 12.52 24.19 1.26
C ALA A 93 14.04 23.90 1.31
N ALA A 94 14.72 24.12 0.21
CA ALA A 94 16.17 23.93 0.12
C ALA A 94 16.95 24.74 1.18
N GLU A 95 16.47 25.92 1.54
CA GLU A 95 17.07 26.75 2.59
C GLU A 95 16.97 26.13 4.00
N ASP A 96 16.05 25.18 4.21
CA ASP A 96 15.85 24.47 5.47
C ASP A 96 16.69 23.20 5.58
N SER A 97 17.57 22.96 4.61
CA SER A 97 18.43 21.76 4.60
C SER A 97 19.48 21.80 5.70
N GLY A 98 19.72 20.62 6.30
CA GLY A 98 20.94 20.33 7.03
C GLY A 98 22.06 19.82 6.11
N THR A 99 23.05 19.18 6.70
CA THR A 99 24.11 18.40 6.04
C THR A 99 24.24 17.05 6.72
N PRO A 100 24.99 16.07 6.16
CA PRO A 100 25.23 14.80 6.85
C PRO A 100 25.78 14.95 8.27
N ASP A 101 26.70 15.89 8.47
CA ASP A 101 27.39 16.14 9.74
C ASP A 101 26.65 17.14 10.64
N ALA A 102 25.70 17.88 10.09
CA ALA A 102 24.91 18.89 10.79
C ALA A 102 23.42 18.83 10.38
N PRO A 103 22.70 17.76 10.72
CA PRO A 103 21.29 17.59 10.35
C PRO A 103 20.37 18.54 11.12
N ILE A 104 19.17 18.75 10.58
CA ILE A 104 18.07 19.44 11.28
C ILE A 104 17.05 18.40 11.72
N VAL A 105 16.82 18.31 13.03
CA VAL A 105 15.97 17.28 13.62
C VAL A 105 14.78 17.93 14.33
N TYR A 106 13.58 17.60 13.93
CA TYR A 106 12.35 17.91 14.66
C TYR A 106 11.92 16.66 15.41
N ARG A 107 11.92 16.70 16.75
CA ARG A 107 11.60 15.51 17.57
C ARG A 107 10.71 15.83 18.76
N ALA A 108 9.92 14.84 19.19
CA ALA A 108 9.30 14.91 20.50
C ALA A 108 10.37 14.86 21.61
N ARG A 109 10.15 15.59 22.71
CA ARG A 109 11.01 15.46 23.90
C ARG A 109 11.02 14.02 24.39
N PRO A 110 12.17 13.51 24.85
CA PRO A 110 12.25 12.17 25.38
C PRO A 110 11.20 11.90 26.47
N GLY A 111 10.46 10.78 26.33
CA GLY A 111 9.40 10.39 27.24
C GLY A 111 8.08 11.18 27.12
N GLN A 112 7.98 12.13 26.19
CA GLN A 112 6.78 12.92 25.97
C GLN A 112 6.14 12.59 24.61
N LYS A 113 4.81 12.82 24.50
CA LYS A 113 4.04 12.62 23.27
C LYS A 113 3.68 13.96 22.67
N ALA A 114 4.31 14.32 21.55
CA ALA A 114 3.95 15.47 20.73
C ALA A 114 2.94 15.00 19.68
N LEU A 115 1.66 15.36 19.87
CA LEU A 115 0.56 15.01 18.99
C LEU A 115 0.28 16.14 18.01
N LEU A 116 0.58 15.93 16.75
CA LEU A 116 0.22 16.80 15.65
C LEU A 116 -1.11 16.31 15.06
N THR A 117 -2.12 17.15 15.07
CA THR A 117 -3.45 16.80 14.56
C THR A 117 -3.91 17.73 13.48
N GLY A 118 -4.45 17.14 12.40
CA GLY A 118 -5.13 17.86 11.32
C GLY A 118 -6.63 17.97 11.52
N GLY A 119 -7.13 17.53 12.68
CA GLY A 119 -8.56 17.56 13.01
C GLY A 119 -9.02 18.87 13.64
N ARG A 120 -10.26 19.24 13.34
CA ARG A 120 -10.95 20.33 14.04
C ARG A 120 -12.07 19.75 14.89
N ARG A 121 -12.11 20.16 16.16
CA ARG A 121 -13.14 19.71 17.10
C ARG A 121 -14.51 20.31 16.74
N VAL A 122 -15.53 19.46 16.76
CA VAL A 122 -16.94 19.84 16.60
C VAL A 122 -17.58 19.89 17.98
N VAL A 123 -17.99 21.08 18.42
CA VAL A 123 -18.46 21.32 19.80
C VAL A 123 -19.93 21.76 19.89
N ALA A 124 -20.50 22.29 18.82
CA ALA A 124 -21.87 22.78 18.79
C ALA A 124 -22.80 21.73 18.16
N TRP A 125 -23.39 20.89 19.01
CA TRP A 125 -24.32 19.86 18.59
C TRP A 125 -25.76 20.22 18.98
N SER A 126 -26.72 19.88 18.11
CA SER A 126 -28.14 20.00 18.37
C SER A 126 -28.91 18.76 17.90
N PRO A 127 -30.08 18.47 18.50
CA PRO A 127 -30.98 17.45 17.97
C PRO A 127 -31.45 17.80 16.55
N VAL A 128 -31.72 16.76 15.75
CA VAL A 128 -32.40 16.93 14.46
C VAL A 128 -33.88 17.16 14.73
N THR A 129 -34.41 18.31 14.34
CA THR A 129 -35.82 18.70 14.54
C THR A 129 -36.57 18.95 13.24
N ASP A 130 -35.88 19.08 12.11
CA ASP A 130 -36.47 19.27 10.78
C ASP A 130 -37.28 18.03 10.39
N PRO A 131 -38.63 18.08 10.24
CA PRO A 131 -39.44 16.92 9.88
C PRO A 131 -39.00 16.28 8.56
N ALA A 132 -38.57 17.07 7.56
CA ALA A 132 -38.15 16.57 6.28
C ALA A 132 -36.86 15.73 6.39
N ILE A 133 -36.00 16.03 7.35
CA ILE A 133 -34.81 15.22 7.66
C ILE A 133 -35.18 13.99 8.47
N LEU A 134 -36.05 14.15 9.50
CA LEU A 134 -36.50 13.04 10.34
C LEU A 134 -37.22 11.95 9.53
N ASP A 135 -37.99 12.34 8.51
CA ASP A 135 -38.69 11.37 7.65
C ASP A 135 -37.75 10.55 6.76
N ARG A 136 -36.60 11.10 6.43
CA ARG A 136 -35.55 10.38 5.66
C ARG A 136 -34.71 9.46 6.52
N LEU A 137 -34.54 9.74 7.81
CA LEU A 137 -33.74 8.91 8.71
C LEU A 137 -34.37 7.52 8.90
N ASP A 138 -33.50 6.53 9.09
CA ASP A 138 -33.93 5.21 9.56
C ASP A 138 -34.74 5.37 10.87
N PRO A 139 -35.86 4.65 11.05
CA PRO A 139 -36.62 4.69 12.30
C PRO A 139 -35.77 4.41 13.55
N ALA A 140 -34.73 3.55 13.45
CA ALA A 140 -33.84 3.26 14.54
C ALA A 140 -32.91 4.44 14.91
N ALA A 141 -32.66 5.35 13.98
CA ALA A 141 -31.78 6.50 14.13
C ALA A 141 -32.48 7.76 14.65
N ARG A 142 -33.82 7.81 14.53
CA ARG A 142 -34.63 8.97 14.99
C ARG A 142 -34.43 9.23 16.48
N GLY A 143 -34.14 10.47 16.83
CA GLY A 143 -33.83 10.90 18.19
C GLY A 143 -32.43 10.52 18.70
N LYS A 144 -31.64 9.82 17.89
CA LYS A 144 -30.25 9.43 18.22
C LYS A 144 -29.23 10.18 17.35
N VAL A 145 -29.61 10.54 16.13
CA VAL A 145 -28.81 11.38 15.25
C VAL A 145 -28.85 12.81 15.75
N ILE A 146 -27.67 13.41 15.84
CA ILE A 146 -27.47 14.83 16.16
C ILE A 146 -26.86 15.53 14.95
N GLN A 147 -26.93 16.86 14.93
CA GLN A 147 -26.42 17.66 13.83
C GLN A 147 -25.52 18.80 14.32
N ALA A 148 -24.59 19.19 13.43
CA ALA A 148 -23.71 20.33 13.64
C ALA A 148 -23.53 21.13 12.35
N ASP A 149 -23.50 22.46 12.44
CA ASP A 149 -23.19 23.36 11.32
C ASP A 149 -21.69 23.49 11.16
N LEU A 150 -21.13 22.84 10.14
CA LEU A 150 -19.70 22.87 9.83
C LEU A 150 -19.27 24.24 9.28
N LYS A 151 -20.16 24.98 8.60
CA LYS A 151 -19.85 26.33 8.08
C LYS A 151 -19.60 27.32 9.21
N SER A 152 -20.33 27.20 10.30
CA SER A 152 -20.12 28.04 11.49
C SER A 152 -18.74 27.82 12.14
N LEU A 153 -18.14 26.64 11.90
CA LEU A 153 -16.78 26.30 12.33
C LEU A 153 -15.71 26.65 11.28
N GLY A 154 -16.10 27.36 10.20
CA GLY A 154 -15.20 27.68 9.08
C GLY A 154 -14.82 26.48 8.21
N ILE A 155 -15.58 25.39 8.26
CA ILE A 155 -15.34 24.18 7.45
C ILE A 155 -16.32 24.22 6.28
N THR A 156 -15.82 24.57 5.10
CA THR A 156 -16.61 24.72 3.86
C THR A 156 -16.20 23.74 2.76
N GLU A 157 -15.05 23.09 2.92
CA GLU A 157 -14.52 22.10 1.99
C GLU A 157 -14.75 20.71 2.54
N TYR A 158 -15.44 19.84 1.79
CA TYR A 158 -15.78 18.48 2.21
C TYR A 158 -15.05 17.39 1.38
N GLY A 159 -14.25 17.81 0.38
CA GLY A 159 -13.51 16.95 -0.55
C GLY A 159 -14.40 16.21 -1.55
N ASP A 160 -13.85 15.29 -2.31
CA ASP A 160 -14.54 14.56 -3.38
C ASP A 160 -14.90 13.14 -2.94
N LEU A 161 -16.10 12.68 -3.33
CA LEU A 161 -16.55 11.31 -3.09
C LEU A 161 -16.32 10.40 -4.30
N GLY A 162 -16.26 10.97 -5.51
CA GLY A 162 -16.41 10.24 -6.76
C GLY A 162 -15.16 9.68 -7.39
N LEU A 163 -14.10 10.44 -7.44
CA LEU A 163 -12.90 9.97 -8.12
C LEU A 163 -12.04 9.13 -7.18
N ASP A 164 -11.94 7.86 -7.51
CA ASP A 164 -10.90 6.99 -6.98
C ASP A 164 -9.65 7.17 -7.86
N PRO A 165 -8.55 7.73 -7.31
CA PRO A 165 -7.31 7.87 -8.09
C PRO A 165 -6.73 6.55 -8.57
N ALA A 166 -7.00 5.44 -7.86
CA ALA A 166 -6.64 4.12 -8.32
C ALA A 166 -7.36 3.75 -9.62
N TRP A 167 -8.59 4.20 -9.76
CA TRP A 167 -9.35 4.03 -10.99
C TRP A 167 -8.79 4.87 -12.15
N GLU A 168 -8.46 6.13 -11.91
CA GLU A 168 -7.81 6.95 -12.94
C GLU A 168 -6.49 6.33 -13.40
N LEU A 169 -5.76 5.69 -12.48
CA LEU A 169 -4.60 4.87 -12.78
C LEU A 169 -4.98 3.63 -13.60
N GLN A 170 -6.02 2.90 -13.22
CA GLN A 170 -6.50 1.74 -13.98
C GLN A 170 -7.03 2.13 -15.35
N LEU A 171 -7.74 3.26 -15.47
CA LEU A 171 -8.13 3.85 -16.74
C LEU A 171 -6.92 4.14 -17.62
N ARG A 172 -5.87 4.72 -17.06
CA ARG A 172 -4.64 5.01 -17.80
C ARG A 172 -3.87 3.73 -18.14
N LEU A 173 -3.80 2.75 -17.23
CA LEU A 173 -3.19 1.44 -17.49
C LEU A 173 -3.99 0.61 -18.52
N ALA A 174 -5.31 0.75 -18.53
CA ALA A 174 -6.19 0.07 -19.48
C ALA A 174 -6.30 0.79 -20.82
N ASN A 175 -6.24 2.13 -20.82
CA ASN A 175 -6.32 2.98 -22.02
C ASN A 175 -4.95 3.43 -22.52
N VAL A 176 -3.88 3.22 -21.78
CA VAL A 176 -2.53 3.38 -22.30
C VAL A 176 -2.34 2.22 -23.28
N ASP A 177 -2.74 2.47 -24.50
CA ASP A 177 -2.12 1.87 -25.63
C ASP A 177 -0.60 1.97 -25.40
N HIS A 178 -0.07 0.98 -24.70
CA HIS A 178 1.29 0.50 -24.82
C HIS A 178 2.44 1.54 -24.86
N GLN A 179 2.23 2.76 -24.41
CA GLN A 179 3.28 3.77 -24.38
C GLN A 179 3.95 3.87 -22.99
N GLY A 180 4.96 3.04 -22.83
CA GLY A 180 5.95 3.22 -21.77
C GLY A 180 5.63 2.52 -20.44
N GLU A 181 6.54 1.66 -20.03
CA GLU A 181 6.60 1.00 -18.72
C GLU A 181 6.72 2.01 -17.57
N ASP A 182 7.16 3.23 -17.88
CA ASP A 182 7.19 4.39 -16.98
C ASP A 182 5.79 4.85 -16.53
N ALA A 183 4.73 4.42 -17.23
CA ALA A 183 3.36 4.81 -16.90
C ALA A 183 2.93 4.35 -15.49
N MET A 184 3.46 3.23 -14.96
CA MET A 184 3.15 2.84 -13.58
C MET A 184 3.79 3.78 -12.56
N GLY A 185 5.07 4.11 -12.70
CA GLY A 185 5.77 5.02 -11.77
C GLY A 185 5.29 6.46 -11.89
N SER A 186 5.24 7.00 -13.10
CA SER A 186 4.81 8.39 -13.35
C SER A 186 3.32 8.61 -13.07
N THR A 187 2.49 7.60 -13.31
CA THR A 187 1.04 7.67 -13.06
C THR A 187 0.72 7.64 -11.56
N PHE A 188 1.42 6.85 -10.77
CA PHE A 188 1.28 6.87 -9.31
C PHE A 188 1.74 8.21 -8.73
N ALA A 189 2.80 8.79 -9.22
CA ALA A 189 3.26 10.12 -8.80
C ALA A 189 2.31 11.26 -9.22
N SER A 190 1.64 11.15 -10.38
CA SER A 190 0.72 12.17 -10.88
C SER A 190 -0.68 12.09 -10.27
N VAL A 191 -1.12 10.91 -9.89
CA VAL A 191 -2.44 10.67 -9.29
C VAL A 191 -2.58 11.36 -7.93
N GLY A 192 -1.49 11.53 -7.16
CA GLY A 192 -1.51 12.27 -5.89
C GLY A 192 -1.85 13.76 -6.01
N LYS A 193 -1.87 14.34 -7.21
CA LYS A 193 -2.03 15.79 -7.41
C LYS A 193 -3.48 16.26 -7.68
N ARG A 194 -4.43 15.38 -7.95
CA ARG A 194 -5.76 15.79 -8.45
C ARG A 194 -6.96 15.49 -7.56
N VAL A 195 -6.80 14.68 -6.52
CA VAL A 195 -7.91 14.34 -5.64
C VAL A 195 -7.92 15.24 -4.43
N ARG A 196 -9.05 15.88 -4.20
CA ARG A 196 -9.32 16.54 -2.93
C ARG A 196 -9.73 15.46 -1.93
N PRO A 197 -8.87 15.13 -0.97
CA PRO A 197 -9.22 14.11 0.01
C PRO A 197 -10.48 14.54 0.77
N ARG A 198 -11.36 13.58 0.99
CA ARG A 198 -12.65 13.84 1.65
C ARG A 198 -12.46 14.14 3.13
N LEU A 199 -13.44 14.86 3.67
CA LEU A 199 -13.59 15.01 5.10
C LEU A 199 -13.91 13.64 5.71
N GLU A 200 -13.35 13.37 6.89
CA GLU A 200 -13.68 12.21 7.73
C GLU A 200 -14.05 12.68 9.14
N VAL A 201 -14.90 11.90 9.81
CA VAL A 201 -15.34 12.13 11.20
C VAL A 201 -14.65 11.11 12.09
N PHE A 202 -14.15 11.57 13.23
CA PHE A 202 -13.51 10.74 14.26
C PHE A 202 -14.19 10.97 15.61
N PHE A 203 -14.36 9.89 16.36
CA PHE A 203 -14.85 9.94 17.74
C PHE A 203 -13.83 9.27 18.65
N ASN A 204 -13.24 10.03 19.58
CA ASN A 204 -12.16 9.55 20.46
C ASN A 204 -11.01 8.86 19.69
N ASP A 205 -10.55 9.51 18.63
CA ASP A 205 -9.46 9.05 17.73
C ASP A 205 -9.81 7.84 16.85
N GLU A 206 -11.03 7.30 16.95
CA GLU A 206 -11.49 6.22 16.09
C GLU A 206 -12.22 6.79 14.87
N PRO A 207 -11.93 6.30 13.65
CA PRO A 207 -12.61 6.74 12.44
C PRO A 207 -14.06 6.27 12.42
N MET A 208 -14.98 7.21 12.17
CA MET A 208 -16.40 6.92 12.03
C MET A 208 -16.75 6.58 10.58
N CYS A 209 -17.82 5.81 10.39
CA CYS A 209 -18.24 5.31 9.09
C CYS A 209 -19.08 6.37 8.34
N LEU A 210 -18.71 6.72 7.11
CA LEU A 210 -19.62 7.42 6.23
C LEU A 210 -20.80 6.50 5.93
N SER A 211 -22.03 6.99 6.19
CA SER A 211 -23.27 6.21 6.07
C SER A 211 -23.29 5.36 4.80
N GLN A 212 -23.51 4.05 4.97
CA GLN A 212 -23.44 3.09 3.88
C GLN A 212 -24.40 1.92 4.09
N TRP A 213 -24.75 1.27 3.01
CA TRP A 213 -25.47 0.00 3.07
C TRP A 213 -25.01 -0.96 1.95
N PRO A 214 -24.80 -2.25 2.28
CA PRO A 214 -24.87 -2.83 3.61
C PRO A 214 -23.72 -2.37 4.53
N ASN A 215 -23.93 -2.42 5.84
CA ASN A 215 -22.90 -2.09 6.83
C ASN A 215 -21.70 -3.02 6.76
N GLN A 216 -21.94 -4.27 6.35
CA GLN A 216 -20.91 -5.26 6.07
C GLN A 216 -21.20 -5.98 4.76
N GLY A 217 -20.14 -6.27 3.97
CA GLY A 217 -20.28 -6.97 2.70
C GLY A 217 -20.80 -6.08 1.57
N PHE A 218 -21.53 -6.67 0.65
CA PHE A 218 -21.98 -6.06 -0.60
C PHE A 218 -23.31 -6.66 -1.05
N ILE A 219 -24.04 -5.90 -1.86
CA ILE A 219 -25.17 -6.40 -2.68
C ILE A 219 -24.66 -6.70 -4.11
N LYS A 220 -25.43 -7.49 -4.85
CA LYS A 220 -25.03 -7.97 -6.18
C LYS A 220 -25.81 -7.32 -7.31
N ILE A 221 -25.19 -7.32 -8.48
CA ILE A 221 -25.85 -7.08 -9.76
C ILE A 221 -26.56 -8.35 -10.16
N GLU A 222 -27.89 -8.32 -10.25
CA GLU A 222 -28.70 -9.47 -10.69
C GLU A 222 -28.72 -9.61 -12.21
N GLU A 223 -28.74 -8.48 -12.93
CA GLU A 223 -28.77 -8.42 -14.40
C GLU A 223 -28.16 -7.10 -14.88
N VAL A 224 -27.51 -7.10 -16.04
CA VAL A 224 -27.02 -5.90 -16.71
C VAL A 224 -27.89 -5.57 -17.91
N LEU A 225 -28.23 -4.29 -18.07
CA LEU A 225 -29.22 -3.81 -19.06
C LEU A 225 -28.64 -2.78 -20.04
N GLY A 226 -27.35 -2.47 -19.95
CA GLY A 226 -26.69 -1.53 -20.86
C GLY A 226 -26.79 -1.99 -22.31
N PRO A 227 -27.03 -1.07 -23.28
CA PRO A 227 -27.28 -1.42 -24.67
C PRO A 227 -26.06 -1.97 -25.41
N THR A 228 -24.85 -1.70 -24.93
CA THR A 228 -23.62 -2.15 -25.59
C THR A 228 -23.08 -3.41 -24.92
N GLU A 229 -23.34 -4.55 -25.52
CA GLU A 229 -22.77 -5.82 -25.05
C GLU A 229 -21.24 -5.84 -25.15
N ILE A 230 -20.61 -6.46 -24.20
CA ILE A 230 -19.17 -6.77 -24.20
C ILE A 230 -18.95 -8.23 -23.85
N ASP A 231 -17.94 -8.82 -24.48
CA ASP A 231 -17.42 -10.15 -24.11
C ASP A 231 -15.91 -10.03 -23.87
N VAL A 232 -15.51 -10.34 -22.66
CA VAL A 232 -14.10 -10.32 -22.26
C VAL A 232 -13.69 -11.74 -21.88
N ARG A 233 -13.14 -12.47 -22.83
CA ARG A 233 -12.69 -13.86 -22.66
C ARG A 233 -13.82 -14.79 -22.20
N GLY A 234 -14.96 -14.73 -22.89
CA GLY A 234 -16.14 -15.54 -22.58
C GLY A 234 -16.97 -15.04 -21.39
N VAL A 235 -16.55 -13.93 -20.75
CA VAL A 235 -17.32 -13.30 -19.68
C VAL A 235 -18.14 -12.15 -20.28
N LYS A 236 -19.45 -12.32 -20.30
CA LYS A 236 -20.39 -11.34 -20.87
C LYS A 236 -20.75 -10.24 -19.88
N GLY A 237 -21.02 -9.06 -20.41
CA GLY A 237 -21.47 -7.88 -19.67
C GLY A 237 -21.94 -6.78 -20.60
N CYS A 238 -22.02 -5.54 -20.08
CA CYS A 238 -22.33 -4.36 -20.89
C CYS A 238 -21.39 -3.20 -20.52
N LYS A 239 -21.32 -2.19 -21.38
CA LYS A 239 -20.48 -1.00 -21.14
C LYS A 239 -21.10 -0.02 -20.19
N GLU A 240 -22.40 0.15 -20.23
CA GLU A 240 -23.13 1.16 -19.48
C GLU A 240 -23.50 0.66 -18.09
N GLY A 241 -23.51 1.54 -17.11
CA GLY A 241 -23.86 1.24 -15.72
C GLY A 241 -25.38 1.23 -15.48
N PHE A 242 -26.10 0.37 -16.22
CA PHE A 242 -27.54 0.14 -16.09
C PHE A 242 -27.75 -1.32 -15.65
N PHE A 243 -28.26 -1.53 -14.45
CA PHE A 243 -28.36 -2.89 -13.91
C PHE A 243 -29.50 -3.06 -12.90
N VAL A 244 -30.01 -4.28 -12.81
CA VAL A 244 -30.93 -4.71 -11.77
C VAL A 244 -30.13 -5.04 -10.52
N TYR A 245 -30.51 -4.44 -9.39
CA TYR A 245 -29.86 -4.66 -8.11
C TYR A 245 -30.56 -5.72 -7.26
N GLU A 246 -29.80 -6.41 -6.41
CA GLU A 246 -30.28 -7.41 -5.46
C GLU A 246 -31.08 -6.76 -4.33
N GLY A 247 -32.22 -7.37 -3.97
CA GLY A 247 -33.03 -6.95 -2.81
C GLY A 247 -33.86 -5.71 -3.09
N ASP A 248 -34.33 -5.06 -2.01
CA ASP A 248 -35.26 -3.94 -2.07
C ASP A 248 -34.76 -2.67 -1.36
N ARG A 249 -33.66 -2.76 -0.61
CA ARG A 249 -33.14 -1.64 0.20
C ARG A 249 -32.85 -0.36 -0.60
N PRO A 250 -32.33 -0.40 -1.84
CA PRO A 250 -32.08 0.81 -2.64
C PRO A 250 -33.31 1.66 -2.93
N ARG A 251 -34.53 1.17 -2.68
CA ARG A 251 -35.76 1.99 -2.71
C ARG A 251 -35.67 3.23 -1.81
N ARG A 252 -34.96 3.13 -0.69
CA ARG A 252 -34.79 4.22 0.28
C ARG A 252 -33.88 5.33 -0.25
N TRP A 253 -33.08 5.06 -1.28
CA TRP A 253 -32.10 6.02 -1.82
C TRP A 253 -32.73 6.96 -2.85
N VAL A 254 -33.99 6.73 -3.22
CA VAL A 254 -34.74 7.67 -4.08
C VAL A 254 -34.95 8.98 -3.31
N GLY A 255 -34.57 10.10 -3.94
CA GLY A 255 -34.59 11.41 -3.28
C GLY A 255 -33.30 11.82 -2.56
N GLU A 256 -32.33 10.93 -2.44
CA GLU A 256 -30.99 11.30 -1.99
C GLU A 256 -30.27 12.10 -3.10
N ARG A 257 -29.83 13.32 -2.77
CA ARG A 257 -29.25 14.24 -3.78
C ARG A 257 -27.82 13.92 -4.16
N ASP A 258 -27.07 13.34 -3.23
CA ASP A 258 -25.63 13.05 -3.40
C ASP A 258 -25.32 11.59 -3.04
N ALA A 259 -26.17 10.67 -3.54
CA ALA A 259 -26.02 9.24 -3.35
C ALA A 259 -24.96 8.66 -4.28
N TRP A 260 -24.12 7.81 -3.72
CA TRP A 260 -23.02 7.15 -4.44
C TRP A 260 -23.04 5.65 -4.24
N VAL A 261 -22.47 4.94 -5.19
CA VAL A 261 -22.17 3.52 -5.11
C VAL A 261 -20.69 3.25 -5.33
N GLN A 262 -20.15 2.31 -4.56
CA GLN A 262 -18.79 1.83 -4.66
C GLN A 262 -18.82 0.34 -4.97
N GLY A 263 -18.19 -0.09 -6.05
CA GLY A 263 -18.28 -1.48 -6.46
C GLY A 263 -17.11 -1.98 -7.28
N TYR A 264 -17.17 -3.29 -7.51
CA TYR A 264 -16.28 -4.07 -8.38
C TYR A 264 -17.13 -4.50 -9.60
N TRP A 265 -17.18 -3.68 -10.61
CA TRP A 265 -18.24 -3.72 -11.62
C TRP A 265 -18.09 -4.84 -12.65
N PHE A 266 -16.85 -5.22 -12.98
CA PHE A 266 -16.56 -6.30 -13.93
C PHE A 266 -15.44 -7.23 -13.41
N ARG A 267 -14.37 -6.67 -12.88
CA ARG A 267 -13.24 -7.37 -12.29
C ARG A 267 -13.19 -7.08 -10.77
N ASP A 268 -12.88 -8.08 -9.98
CA ASP A 268 -12.82 -7.97 -8.53
C ASP A 268 -11.60 -7.18 -8.00
N TRP A 269 -10.64 -6.91 -8.86
CA TRP A 269 -9.50 -6.02 -8.58
C TRP A 269 -9.70 -4.58 -9.11
N ALA A 270 -10.81 -4.29 -9.77
CA ALA A 270 -11.10 -3.01 -10.41
C ALA A 270 -12.28 -2.31 -9.70
N GLN A 271 -11.96 -1.62 -8.62
CA GLN A 271 -12.92 -0.82 -7.85
C GLN A 271 -13.16 0.54 -8.51
N GLN A 272 -14.41 1.00 -8.51
CA GLN A 272 -14.76 2.37 -8.86
C GLN A 272 -15.98 2.85 -8.07
N ARG A 273 -16.10 4.18 -7.93
CA ARG A 273 -17.26 4.86 -7.36
C ARG A 273 -18.01 5.60 -8.45
N HIS A 274 -19.34 5.52 -8.37
CA HIS A 274 -20.23 6.25 -9.27
C HIS A 274 -21.29 6.99 -8.47
N LYS A 275 -21.64 8.16 -8.93
CA LYS A 275 -22.85 8.84 -8.46
C LYS A 275 -24.07 8.09 -9.01
N ILE A 276 -25.11 7.92 -8.20
CA ILE A 276 -26.38 7.39 -8.65
C ILE A 276 -27.06 8.47 -9.50
N GLU A 277 -27.43 8.12 -10.73
CA GLU A 277 -28.18 8.99 -11.64
C GLU A 277 -29.70 8.86 -11.42
N SER A 278 -30.18 7.62 -11.38
CA SER A 278 -31.59 7.32 -11.13
C SER A 278 -31.81 5.90 -10.64
N ILE A 279 -32.94 5.68 -9.98
CA ILE A 279 -33.42 4.36 -9.53
C ILE A 279 -34.88 4.22 -10.01
N ASP A 280 -35.13 3.19 -10.84
CA ASP A 280 -36.46 2.76 -11.24
C ASP A 280 -36.93 1.71 -10.22
N LEU A 281 -37.97 2.07 -9.45
CA LEU A 281 -38.46 1.25 -8.34
C LEU A 281 -39.24 0.03 -8.82
N ASP A 282 -39.97 0.14 -9.91
CA ASP A 282 -40.84 -0.93 -10.41
C ASP A 282 -39.99 -2.06 -11.01
N ARG A 283 -38.91 -1.69 -11.69
CA ARG A 283 -37.98 -2.62 -12.34
C ARG A 283 -36.76 -2.96 -11.51
N ARG A 284 -36.56 -2.31 -10.36
CA ARG A 284 -35.34 -2.37 -9.52
C ARG A 284 -34.08 -2.08 -10.33
N VAL A 285 -34.16 -1.11 -11.23
CA VAL A 285 -33.03 -0.73 -12.09
C VAL A 285 -32.33 0.49 -11.52
N MET A 286 -31.04 0.37 -11.32
CA MET A 286 -30.16 1.48 -10.99
C MET A 286 -29.39 1.92 -12.23
N ARG A 287 -29.31 3.23 -12.43
CA ARG A 287 -28.41 3.87 -13.39
C ARG A 287 -27.37 4.68 -12.64
N VAL A 288 -26.12 4.51 -13.02
CA VAL A 288 -25.02 5.32 -12.48
C VAL A 288 -24.59 6.35 -13.51
N ALA A 289 -24.14 7.51 -13.02
CA ALA A 289 -23.67 8.59 -13.87
C ALA A 289 -22.35 8.24 -14.58
N ALA A 290 -22.17 8.73 -15.79
CA ALA A 290 -20.89 8.66 -16.50
C ALA A 290 -19.81 9.52 -15.76
N PRO A 291 -18.50 9.21 -15.95
CA PRO A 291 -17.95 8.18 -16.83
C PRO A 291 -18.17 6.76 -16.29
N TYR A 292 -18.55 5.85 -17.18
CA TYR A 292 -18.75 4.46 -16.81
C TYR A 292 -17.44 3.72 -16.58
N HIS A 293 -17.55 2.54 -15.94
CA HIS A 293 -16.40 1.69 -15.67
C HIS A 293 -15.73 1.18 -16.96
N THR A 294 -14.41 1.26 -17.09
CA THR A 294 -13.67 0.94 -18.31
C THR A 294 -13.89 -0.52 -18.77
N TYR A 295 -13.94 -1.44 -17.82
CA TYR A 295 -14.20 -2.85 -18.11
C TYR A 295 -15.69 -3.14 -18.28
N GLY A 296 -16.59 -2.17 -18.08
CA GLY A 296 -18.03 -2.34 -18.08
C GLY A 296 -18.58 -2.97 -16.80
N TYR A 297 -19.76 -3.57 -16.93
CA TYR A 297 -20.53 -4.14 -15.83
C TYR A 297 -20.93 -5.56 -16.15
N ARG A 298 -20.98 -6.44 -15.15
CA ARG A 298 -21.45 -7.83 -15.35
C ARG A 298 -22.30 -8.34 -14.19
N LYS A 299 -23.16 -9.32 -14.49
CA LYS A 299 -23.95 -10.05 -13.51
C LYS A 299 -23.08 -10.70 -12.44
N GLY A 300 -23.55 -10.67 -11.19
CA GLY A 300 -22.90 -11.30 -10.05
C GLY A 300 -21.81 -10.47 -9.38
N GLN A 301 -21.42 -9.35 -9.99
CA GLN A 301 -20.50 -8.40 -9.36
C GLN A 301 -21.20 -7.67 -8.22
N TRP A 302 -20.42 -7.04 -7.34
CA TRP A 302 -20.88 -6.57 -6.04
C TRP A 302 -20.53 -5.10 -5.79
N PHE A 303 -21.41 -4.43 -5.07
CA PHE A 303 -21.29 -3.02 -4.74
C PHE A 303 -22.00 -2.70 -3.41
N ARG A 304 -21.75 -1.50 -2.88
CA ARG A 304 -22.47 -0.91 -1.75
C ARG A 304 -22.88 0.52 -2.08
N GLY A 305 -23.98 0.99 -1.50
CA GLY A 305 -24.34 2.39 -1.48
C GLY A 305 -23.64 3.13 -0.34
N PHE A 306 -23.30 4.40 -0.52
CA PHE A 306 -22.70 5.21 0.53
C PHE A 306 -23.04 6.70 0.36
N ASN A 307 -22.76 7.49 1.41
CA ASN A 307 -23.16 8.90 1.51
C ASN A 307 -24.69 9.07 1.39
N LEU A 308 -25.42 8.33 2.21
CA LEU A 308 -26.87 8.21 2.20
C LEU A 308 -27.41 8.59 3.59
N LEU A 309 -28.13 9.71 3.71
CA LEU A 309 -28.73 10.11 4.99
C LEU A 309 -29.66 9.03 5.53
N SER A 310 -30.42 8.40 4.63
CA SER A 310 -31.35 7.31 4.95
C SER A 310 -30.69 6.03 5.47
N GLU A 311 -29.39 5.92 5.33
CA GLU A 311 -28.62 4.74 5.78
C GLU A 311 -27.73 5.06 7.00
N ILE A 312 -28.04 6.12 7.76
CA ILE A 312 -27.56 6.19 9.13
C ILE A 312 -28.45 5.26 9.96
N ASP A 313 -28.05 3.99 10.14
CA ASP A 313 -28.85 2.96 10.80
C ASP A 313 -28.13 2.25 11.95
N VAL A 314 -26.83 2.54 12.16
CA VAL A 314 -26.04 2.05 13.30
C VAL A 314 -25.21 3.17 13.96
N PRO A 315 -24.87 3.04 15.26
CA PRO A 315 -23.95 3.97 15.90
C PRO A 315 -22.60 4.08 15.20
N GLY A 316 -22.06 5.28 15.08
CA GLY A 316 -20.78 5.57 14.41
C GLY A 316 -20.98 6.03 12.96
N GLU A 317 -22.18 6.02 12.43
CA GLU A 317 -22.43 6.50 11.06
C GLU A 317 -22.71 8.00 11.01
N TRP A 318 -22.24 8.62 9.92
CA TRP A 318 -22.38 10.03 9.66
C TRP A 318 -22.67 10.33 8.19
N TYR A 319 -23.25 11.50 7.95
CA TYR A 319 -23.54 12.05 6.63
C TYR A 319 -23.33 13.59 6.65
N VAL A 320 -22.81 14.16 5.57
CA VAL A 320 -22.74 15.61 5.40
C VAL A 320 -23.67 16.04 4.27
N ASP A 321 -24.65 16.90 4.60
CA ASP A 321 -25.34 17.69 3.59
C ASP A 321 -24.35 18.76 3.08
N ARG A 322 -23.75 18.50 1.94
CA ARG A 322 -22.64 19.29 1.39
C ARG A 322 -23.11 20.66 0.89
N ASP A 323 -24.37 20.80 0.50
CA ASP A 323 -24.96 22.07 0.08
C ASP A 323 -25.22 23.00 1.29
N ARG A 324 -25.79 22.43 2.35
CA ARG A 324 -26.10 23.14 3.58
C ARG A 324 -24.90 23.26 4.52
N GLY A 325 -23.95 22.36 4.44
CA GLY A 325 -22.79 22.27 5.34
C GLY A 325 -23.14 21.69 6.71
N VAL A 326 -24.17 20.85 6.77
CA VAL A 326 -24.64 20.25 8.02
C VAL A 326 -24.15 18.81 8.12
N LEU A 327 -23.45 18.51 9.20
CA LEU A 327 -23.04 17.15 9.57
C LEU A 327 -24.15 16.51 10.40
N TYR A 328 -24.65 15.35 9.98
CA TYR A 328 -25.53 14.46 10.73
C TYR A 328 -24.71 13.28 11.20
N PHE A 329 -24.81 12.96 12.50
CA PHE A 329 -23.99 11.92 13.10
C PHE A 329 -24.77 11.16 14.18
N TRP A 330 -24.72 9.82 14.13
CA TRP A 330 -25.16 8.98 15.23
C TRP A 330 -23.93 8.58 16.07
N PRO A 331 -23.64 9.29 17.16
CA PRO A 331 -22.44 8.98 17.94
C PRO A 331 -22.54 7.63 18.64
N PRO A 332 -21.44 6.88 18.77
CA PRO A 332 -21.44 5.59 19.48
C PRO A 332 -21.62 5.74 20.98
N GLN A 333 -21.39 6.92 21.53
CA GLN A 333 -21.63 7.33 22.91
C GLN A 333 -22.04 8.80 22.94
N PRO A 334 -22.66 9.29 24.04
CA PRO A 334 -22.95 10.73 24.17
C PRO A 334 -21.74 11.60 23.91
N VAL A 335 -21.90 12.64 23.07
CA VAL A 335 -20.80 13.50 22.63
C VAL A 335 -20.14 14.29 23.76
N GLU A 336 -20.85 14.47 24.88
CA GLU A 336 -20.32 15.10 26.09
C GLU A 336 -19.29 14.22 26.79
N ARG A 337 -19.28 12.92 26.51
CA ARG A 337 -18.33 11.93 27.05
C ARG A 337 -17.17 11.63 26.12
N GLY A 338 -17.09 12.34 24.97
CA GLY A 338 -16.08 12.09 23.98
C GLY A 338 -15.63 13.34 23.23
N ARG A 339 -14.77 13.13 22.28
CA ARG A 339 -14.26 14.16 21.39
C ARG A 339 -14.64 13.80 19.95
N VAL A 340 -15.43 14.64 19.31
CA VAL A 340 -15.71 14.53 17.88
C VAL A 340 -14.81 15.49 17.12
N GLU A 341 -14.14 15.00 16.11
CA GLU A 341 -13.27 15.78 15.24
C GLU A 341 -13.56 15.47 13.77
N VAL A 342 -13.36 16.46 12.94
CA VAL A 342 -13.39 16.31 11.49
C VAL A 342 -12.02 16.66 10.91
N SER A 343 -11.53 15.87 9.95
CA SER A 343 -10.25 16.13 9.31
C SER A 343 -10.33 17.39 8.45
N VAL A 344 -9.36 18.31 8.61
CA VAL A 344 -9.29 19.56 7.84
C VAL A 344 -7.93 19.79 7.19
N ALA A 345 -6.83 19.56 7.92
CA ALA A 345 -5.49 19.80 7.40
C ALA A 345 -5.12 18.84 6.25
N PRO A 346 -4.45 19.33 5.20
CA PRO A 346 -4.02 18.49 4.08
C PRO A 346 -2.81 17.60 4.41
N GLY A 347 -2.14 17.81 5.56
CA GLY A 347 -0.96 17.09 6.03
C GLY A 347 -0.20 17.88 7.08
N PHE A 348 1.04 17.43 7.43
CA PHE A 348 1.82 18.04 8.50
C PHE A 348 3.14 18.63 8.01
N PHE A 349 3.85 17.92 7.13
CA PHE A 349 5.14 18.38 6.60
C PHE A 349 5.19 18.20 5.09
N ARG A 350 5.67 19.26 4.41
CA ARG A 350 6.01 19.20 3.00
C ARG A 350 7.45 19.67 2.82
N LEU A 351 8.32 18.74 2.43
CA LEU A 351 9.73 18.96 2.18
C LEU A 351 9.95 19.03 0.66
N THR A 352 10.39 20.17 0.15
CA THR A 352 10.69 20.35 -1.28
C THR A 352 12.12 20.82 -1.44
N ASP A 353 12.95 20.02 -2.11
CA ASP A 353 14.40 20.26 -2.26
C ASP A 353 15.18 20.32 -0.94
N ALA A 354 14.54 19.98 0.19
CA ALA A 354 15.19 19.95 1.50
C ALA A 354 16.04 18.68 1.66
N SER A 355 17.17 18.82 2.35
CA SER A 355 18.11 17.73 2.59
C SER A 355 18.48 17.61 4.06
N TYR A 356 18.72 16.37 4.51
CA TYR A 356 19.17 16.03 5.88
C TYR A 356 18.27 16.62 6.97
N VAL A 357 16.96 16.53 6.76
CA VAL A 357 15.93 16.85 7.75
C VAL A 357 15.37 15.54 8.32
N THR A 358 15.26 15.45 9.62
CA THR A 358 14.71 14.28 10.31
C THR A 358 13.49 14.67 11.15
N LEU A 359 12.38 13.96 10.93
CA LEU A 359 11.17 13.99 11.76
C LEU A 359 11.19 12.76 12.66
N ARG A 360 11.24 12.94 13.99
CA ARG A 360 11.45 11.80 14.89
C ARG A 360 10.49 11.76 16.08
N GLY A 361 9.89 10.60 16.32
CA GLY A 361 9.08 10.33 17.52
C GLY A 361 7.79 11.18 17.60
N LEU A 362 7.31 11.70 16.49
CA LEU A 362 6.10 12.51 16.41
C LEU A 362 4.87 11.61 16.20
N GLN A 363 3.75 11.96 16.83
CA GLN A 363 2.46 11.37 16.50
C GLN A 363 1.72 12.32 15.56
N MET A 364 1.29 11.84 14.39
CA MET A 364 0.59 12.60 13.35
C MET A 364 -0.73 11.90 13.01
N GLU A 365 -1.85 12.61 13.17
CA GLU A 365 -3.16 11.98 12.97
C GLU A 365 -4.25 12.94 12.47
N THR A 366 -5.33 12.35 11.96
CA THR A 366 -6.57 13.07 11.60
C THR A 366 -6.34 14.12 10.51
N ALA A 367 -5.40 13.87 9.61
CA ALA A 367 -5.23 14.72 8.44
C ALA A 367 -6.06 14.20 7.26
N ARG A 368 -6.52 15.11 6.42
CA ARG A 368 -7.30 14.80 5.21
C ARG A 368 -6.46 14.14 4.13
N GLY A 369 -5.18 14.52 4.04
CA GLY A 369 -4.24 14.05 3.04
C GLY A 369 -3.10 13.19 3.60
N THR A 370 -1.93 13.33 2.97
CA THR A 370 -0.71 12.61 3.33
C THR A 370 0.02 13.33 4.47
N ALA A 371 0.43 12.59 5.49
CA ALA A 371 1.06 13.20 6.66
C ALA A 371 2.39 13.89 6.32
N VAL A 372 3.28 13.22 5.57
CA VAL A 372 4.60 13.75 5.18
C VAL A 372 4.82 13.57 3.69
N THR A 373 5.15 14.64 2.99
CA THR A 373 5.53 14.61 1.58
C THR A 373 6.96 15.11 1.43
N ILE A 374 7.81 14.33 0.75
CA ILE A 374 9.20 14.66 0.44
C ILE A 374 9.37 14.65 -1.07
N THR A 375 9.82 15.75 -1.64
CA THR A 375 10.06 15.89 -3.08
C THR A 375 11.47 16.39 -3.32
N ARG A 376 12.28 15.60 -4.02
CA ARG A 376 13.71 15.88 -4.29
C ARG A 376 14.53 16.04 -3.00
N GLY A 377 15.74 16.64 -3.08
CA GLY A 377 16.66 16.73 -1.95
C GLY A 377 17.37 15.41 -1.66
N ALA A 378 17.97 15.30 -0.47
CA ALA A 378 18.71 14.10 -0.07
C ALA A 378 18.65 13.84 1.44
N GLY A 379 18.73 12.57 1.83
CA GLY A 379 18.98 12.16 3.21
C GLY A 379 17.91 12.51 4.24
N CYS A 380 16.70 12.91 3.84
CA CYS A 380 15.62 13.16 4.79
C CYS A 380 15.08 11.86 5.40
N ARG A 381 14.66 11.91 6.67
CA ARG A 381 14.20 10.75 7.45
C ARG A 381 12.88 11.01 8.18
N VAL A 382 12.03 9.98 8.22
CA VAL A 382 10.88 9.89 9.14
C VAL A 382 11.15 8.71 10.04
N VAL A 383 11.35 8.94 11.34
CA VAL A 383 11.91 7.94 12.25
C VAL A 383 11.05 7.79 13.50
N GLY A 384 10.63 6.58 13.81
CA GLY A 384 9.92 6.27 15.06
C GLY A 384 8.64 7.07 15.26
N CYS A 385 7.98 7.48 14.18
CA CYS A 385 6.74 8.24 14.23
C CYS A 385 5.53 7.32 14.25
N THR A 386 4.45 7.74 14.91
CA THR A 386 3.13 7.13 14.75
C THR A 386 2.31 7.97 13.77
N LEU A 387 1.90 7.37 12.65
CA LEU A 387 1.10 8.03 11.62
C LEU A 387 -0.22 7.27 11.45
N ARG A 388 -1.33 7.90 11.81
CA ARG A 388 -2.62 7.19 11.80
C ARG A 388 -3.79 8.06 11.38
N ASN A 389 -4.89 7.43 11.00
CA ASN A 389 -6.15 8.14 10.69
C ASN A 389 -5.95 9.23 9.64
N LEU A 390 -5.29 8.88 8.56
CA LEU A 390 -4.97 9.77 7.44
C LEU A 390 -5.89 9.48 6.25
N GLY A 391 -6.35 10.51 5.57
CA GLY A 391 -7.27 10.34 4.45
C GLY A 391 -6.63 9.75 3.19
N THR A 392 -5.29 9.86 3.05
CA THR A 392 -4.55 9.24 1.92
C THR A 392 -3.39 8.36 2.43
N HIS A 393 -2.14 8.79 2.31
CA HIS A 393 -0.95 8.00 2.62
C HIS A 393 -0.26 8.46 3.90
N ALA A 394 0.57 7.62 4.48
CA ALA A 394 1.40 8.02 5.61
C ALA A 394 2.57 8.91 5.13
N VAL A 395 3.38 8.41 4.20
CA VAL A 395 4.55 9.14 3.67
C VAL A 395 4.64 8.96 2.17
N THR A 396 4.92 10.05 1.44
CA THR A 396 5.29 10.00 0.01
C THR A 396 6.65 10.63 -0.22
N VAL A 397 7.50 9.91 -0.96
CA VAL A 397 8.82 10.37 -1.39
C VAL A 397 8.87 10.33 -2.90
N THR A 398 9.20 11.46 -3.54
CA THR A 398 9.32 11.56 -5.00
C THR A 398 10.64 12.21 -5.37
N ASP A 399 11.44 11.52 -6.16
CA ASP A 399 12.76 11.94 -6.59
C ASP A 399 13.74 12.18 -5.41
N GLY A 400 14.92 12.73 -5.71
CA GLY A 400 15.98 12.91 -4.72
C GLY A 400 16.77 11.63 -4.45
N LYS A 401 17.47 11.59 -3.32
CA LYS A 401 18.37 10.48 -2.98
C LYS A 401 18.31 10.13 -1.48
N GLU A 402 18.39 8.82 -1.20
CA GLU A 402 18.65 8.31 0.14
C GLU A 402 17.66 8.77 1.22
N HIS A 403 16.40 8.99 0.87
CA HIS A 403 15.35 9.24 1.87
C HIS A 403 14.94 7.93 2.56
N GLY A 404 14.58 8.01 3.84
CA GLY A 404 14.21 6.82 4.61
C GLY A 404 13.01 7.00 5.54
N VAL A 405 12.23 5.92 5.67
CA VAL A 405 11.14 5.81 6.65
C VAL A 405 11.46 4.62 7.55
N VAL A 406 11.70 4.86 8.83
CA VAL A 406 12.29 3.86 9.72
C VAL A 406 11.57 3.77 11.05
N GLY A 407 11.25 2.56 11.47
CA GLY A 407 10.73 2.28 12.80
C GLY A 407 9.37 2.91 13.13
N CYS A 408 8.57 3.24 12.12
CA CYS A 408 7.28 3.90 12.30
C CYS A 408 6.13 2.90 12.48
N ASP A 409 5.10 3.32 13.22
CA ASP A 409 3.81 2.63 13.27
C ASP A 409 2.80 3.40 12.42
N MET A 410 2.21 2.74 11.41
CA MET A 410 1.33 3.35 10.41
C MET A 410 0.04 2.55 10.26
N TYR A 411 -1.10 3.16 10.58
CA TYR A 411 -2.39 2.47 10.48
C TYR A 411 -3.58 3.41 10.28
N GLY A 412 -4.68 2.85 9.80
CA GLY A 412 -5.89 3.62 9.57
C GLY A 412 -5.79 4.63 8.41
N MET A 413 -4.95 4.36 7.38
CA MET A 413 -4.87 5.20 6.19
C MET A 413 -6.05 4.95 5.25
N GLY A 414 -6.58 6.02 4.67
CA GLY A 414 -7.60 5.96 3.62
C GLY A 414 -7.05 5.35 2.31
N GLY A 415 -5.79 5.64 2.00
CA GLY A 415 -5.00 5.06 0.91
C GLY A 415 -3.95 4.07 1.43
N GLY A 416 -2.73 4.14 0.92
CA GLY A 416 -1.62 3.23 1.29
C GLY A 416 -0.73 3.76 2.42
N GLY A 417 0.37 3.04 2.67
CA GLY A 417 1.37 3.41 3.67
C GLY A 417 2.44 4.34 3.12
N VAL A 418 3.59 3.79 2.70
CA VAL A 418 4.76 4.55 2.23
C VAL A 418 4.95 4.39 0.72
N TYR A 419 5.14 5.50 0.03
CA TYR A 419 5.40 5.55 -1.41
C TYR A 419 6.81 6.09 -1.65
N LEU A 420 7.68 5.29 -2.26
CA LEU A 420 9.05 5.62 -2.60
C LEU A 420 9.22 5.60 -4.12
N VAL A 421 9.48 6.76 -4.71
CA VAL A 421 9.67 6.90 -6.16
C VAL A 421 10.97 7.66 -6.42
N GLY A 422 11.89 7.08 -7.20
CA GLY A 422 13.15 7.78 -7.52
C GLY A 422 14.16 6.93 -8.26
N GLY A 423 15.19 7.59 -8.75
CA GLY A 423 16.22 7.02 -9.62
C GLY A 423 15.91 7.18 -11.11
N ASP A 424 16.91 7.05 -11.94
CA ASP A 424 16.78 7.15 -13.39
C ASP A 424 16.87 5.77 -14.05
N ARG A 425 15.74 5.28 -14.55
CA ARG A 425 15.69 3.98 -15.23
C ARG A 425 16.54 3.93 -16.50
N LYS A 426 16.63 5.02 -17.25
CA LYS A 426 17.41 5.01 -18.50
C LYS A 426 18.89 4.82 -18.23
N ALA A 427 19.38 5.42 -17.15
CA ALA A 427 20.76 5.31 -16.70
C ALA A 427 20.99 4.17 -15.70
N LEU A 428 19.94 3.50 -15.23
CA LEU A 428 19.94 2.57 -14.06
C LEU A 428 20.61 3.20 -12.84
N ALA A 429 20.41 4.51 -12.65
CA ALA A 429 20.99 5.25 -11.53
C ALA A 429 20.08 5.14 -10.29
N PRO A 430 20.57 4.55 -9.17
CA PRO A 430 19.73 4.30 -8.00
C PRO A 430 19.40 5.59 -7.25
N ALA A 431 18.20 5.66 -6.67
CA ALA A 431 17.84 6.67 -5.68
C ALA A 431 18.24 6.30 -4.25
N GLY A 432 18.29 5.02 -3.92
CA GLY A 432 18.66 4.55 -2.59
C GLY A 432 17.63 4.84 -1.49
N HIS A 433 16.35 5.11 -1.84
CA HIS A 433 15.31 5.27 -0.82
C HIS A 433 14.98 3.95 -0.15
N PHE A 434 14.56 4.01 1.12
CA PHE A 434 14.24 2.79 1.86
C PHE A 434 13.11 2.96 2.89
N ALA A 435 12.42 1.85 3.16
CA ALA A 435 11.47 1.70 4.25
C ALA A 435 11.90 0.49 5.09
N GLU A 436 12.20 0.72 6.36
CA GLU A 436 12.81 -0.29 7.22
C GLU A 436 12.19 -0.34 8.61
N ASN A 437 11.94 -1.55 9.10
CA ASN A 437 11.46 -1.79 10.46
C ASN A 437 10.14 -1.07 10.79
N ASN A 438 9.22 -0.93 9.81
CA ASN A 438 7.93 -0.28 9.99
C ASN A 438 6.82 -1.29 10.22
N HIS A 439 5.85 -0.94 11.06
CA HIS A 439 4.60 -1.66 11.25
C HIS A 439 3.49 -0.95 10.48
N ILE A 440 2.92 -1.60 9.45
CA ILE A 440 1.97 -1.01 8.52
C ILE A 440 0.73 -1.90 8.43
N HIS A 441 -0.43 -1.39 8.86
CA HIS A 441 -1.65 -2.21 8.89
C HIS A 441 -2.94 -1.38 8.76
N HIS A 442 -4.06 -2.04 8.47
CA HIS A 442 -5.38 -1.41 8.36
C HIS A 442 -5.39 -0.19 7.43
N TYR A 443 -4.68 -0.28 6.30
CA TYR A 443 -4.69 0.73 5.24
C TYR A 443 -5.72 0.40 4.16
N GLY A 444 -5.91 1.30 3.20
CA GLY A 444 -6.89 1.13 2.14
C GLY A 444 -8.33 1.22 2.65
N ARG A 445 -8.62 2.06 3.68
CA ARG A 445 -9.97 2.20 4.23
C ARG A 445 -10.96 2.75 3.21
N TRP A 446 -10.52 3.67 2.37
CA TRP A 446 -11.32 4.32 1.34
C TRP A 446 -11.02 3.82 -0.05
N GLU A 447 -9.74 3.77 -0.41
CA GLU A 447 -9.24 3.30 -1.69
C GLU A 447 -8.75 1.87 -1.52
N ARG A 448 -9.63 0.92 -1.84
CA ARG A 448 -9.45 -0.48 -1.48
C ARG A 448 -8.40 -1.19 -2.32
N MET A 449 -8.30 -0.85 -3.63
CA MET A 449 -7.45 -1.55 -4.59
C MET A 449 -6.23 -0.70 -4.98
N TYR A 450 -5.10 -1.35 -5.24
CA TYR A 450 -3.83 -0.74 -5.66
C TYR A 450 -3.31 0.36 -4.72
N ARG A 451 -3.62 0.23 -3.41
CA ARG A 451 -3.08 1.09 -2.34
C ARG A 451 -2.28 0.21 -1.38
N PRO A 452 -1.00 -0.05 -1.70
CA PRO A 452 -0.19 -0.96 -0.91
C PRO A 452 0.29 -0.33 0.40
N GLY A 453 0.73 -1.18 1.32
CA GLY A 453 1.50 -0.74 2.48
C GLY A 453 2.81 -0.07 2.06
N LEU A 454 3.49 -0.62 1.06
CA LEU A 454 4.71 -0.05 0.46
C LEU A 454 4.60 -0.03 -1.06
N PHE A 455 4.89 1.12 -1.66
CA PHE A 455 5.04 1.28 -3.11
C PHE A 455 6.48 1.69 -3.44
N LEU A 456 7.16 0.92 -4.31
CA LEU A 456 8.52 1.20 -4.76
C LEU A 456 8.56 1.31 -6.28
N SER A 457 9.04 2.45 -6.81
CA SER A 457 9.18 2.65 -8.26
C SER A 457 10.43 3.45 -8.61
N GLY A 458 11.13 3.02 -9.65
CA GLY A 458 12.37 3.63 -10.11
C GLY A 458 13.55 2.69 -10.07
N VAL A 459 14.65 3.02 -9.38
CA VAL A 459 15.87 2.19 -9.37
C VAL A 459 16.48 2.10 -7.98
N GLY A 460 16.85 0.87 -7.57
CA GLY A 460 17.67 0.61 -6.39
C GLY A 460 17.03 1.04 -5.08
N LEU A 461 15.75 0.72 -4.86
CA LEU A 461 15.01 1.00 -3.64
C LEU A 461 14.97 -0.25 -2.74
N ARG A 462 14.77 -0.07 -1.43
CA ARG A 462 14.75 -1.17 -0.47
C ARG A 462 13.56 -1.13 0.48
N ALA A 463 12.96 -2.29 0.72
CA ALA A 463 12.00 -2.53 1.79
C ALA A 463 12.47 -3.70 2.65
N SER A 464 12.76 -3.44 3.93
CA SER A 464 13.35 -4.45 4.80
C SER A 464 12.76 -4.43 6.20
N HIS A 465 12.62 -5.62 6.81
CA HIS A 465 12.16 -5.77 8.20
C HIS A 465 10.81 -5.13 8.50
N ASN A 466 9.93 -4.95 7.51
CA ASN A 466 8.61 -4.40 7.76
C ASN A 466 7.62 -5.51 8.13
N LEU A 467 6.69 -5.21 9.03
CA LEU A 467 5.51 -6.02 9.29
C LEU A 467 4.31 -5.35 8.61
N ILE A 468 3.67 -6.06 7.65
CA ILE A 468 2.57 -5.51 6.86
C ILE A 468 1.39 -6.47 6.89
N HIS A 469 0.23 -6.00 7.38
CA HIS A 469 -0.93 -6.88 7.53
C HIS A 469 -2.29 -6.16 7.51
N ASP A 470 -3.36 -6.93 7.48
CA ASP A 470 -4.76 -6.50 7.57
C ASP A 470 -5.12 -5.42 6.54
N ALA A 471 -5.12 -5.82 5.26
CA ALA A 471 -5.44 -4.90 4.18
C ALA A 471 -6.21 -5.57 3.02
N PRO A 472 -7.04 -4.79 2.30
CA PRO A 472 -7.89 -5.32 1.23
C PRO A 472 -7.13 -5.78 0.00
N HIS A 473 -5.92 -5.24 -0.24
CA HIS A 473 -5.10 -5.53 -1.41
C HIS A 473 -3.62 -5.71 -1.03
N SER A 474 -2.71 -5.53 -1.97
CA SER A 474 -1.28 -5.85 -1.85
C SER A 474 -0.56 -5.19 -0.67
N ALA A 475 0.39 -5.89 -0.07
CA ALA A 475 1.32 -5.31 0.89
C ALA A 475 2.37 -4.46 0.19
N ILE A 476 2.97 -4.99 -0.87
CA ILE A 476 4.02 -4.31 -1.64
C ILE A 476 3.63 -4.31 -3.12
N LEU A 477 3.60 -3.14 -3.73
CA LEU A 477 3.55 -2.96 -5.18
C LEU A 477 4.87 -2.35 -5.64
N PHE A 478 5.40 -2.81 -6.77
CA PHE A 478 6.65 -2.27 -7.26
C PHE A 478 6.75 -2.24 -8.79
N GLY A 479 7.63 -1.37 -9.28
CA GLY A 479 8.01 -1.23 -10.67
C GLY A 479 9.38 -0.59 -10.80
N GLY A 480 10.06 -0.75 -11.93
CA GLY A 480 11.42 -0.23 -12.12
C GLY A 480 12.46 -1.33 -12.07
N ASN A 481 13.63 -1.07 -11.48
CA ASN A 481 14.77 -1.97 -11.56
C ASN A 481 15.54 -2.06 -10.24
N ASP A 482 16.17 -3.21 -9.98
CA ASP A 482 17.15 -3.43 -8.92
C ASP A 482 16.65 -3.12 -7.50
N HIS A 483 15.39 -3.39 -7.20
CA HIS A 483 14.85 -3.25 -5.84
C HIS A 483 15.16 -4.49 -4.99
N VAL A 484 15.29 -4.27 -3.67
CA VAL A 484 15.49 -5.34 -2.68
C VAL A 484 14.34 -5.36 -1.67
N PHE A 485 13.73 -6.53 -1.52
CA PHE A 485 12.65 -6.80 -0.56
C PHE A 485 13.12 -7.93 0.35
N GLU A 486 13.44 -7.61 1.61
CA GLU A 486 14.06 -8.60 2.47
C GLU A 486 13.61 -8.51 3.93
N TYR A 487 13.57 -9.66 4.59
CA TYR A 487 13.23 -9.79 6.00
C TYR A 487 11.85 -9.20 6.38
N ASN A 488 10.94 -9.03 5.42
CA ASN A 488 9.60 -8.56 5.73
C ASN A 488 8.71 -9.71 6.20
N GLU A 489 7.80 -9.44 7.12
CA GLU A 489 6.70 -10.31 7.51
C GLU A 489 5.40 -9.75 6.94
N ILE A 490 4.65 -10.59 6.20
CA ILE A 490 3.43 -10.19 5.51
C ILE A 490 2.33 -11.22 5.74
N HIS A 491 1.17 -10.78 6.26
CA HIS A 491 0.03 -11.67 6.46
C HIS A 491 -1.32 -10.94 6.34
N ASN A 492 -2.40 -11.69 6.15
CA ASN A 492 -3.78 -11.17 6.12
C ASN A 492 -3.97 -9.96 5.16
N VAL A 493 -3.33 -9.97 4.01
CA VAL A 493 -3.53 -8.97 2.94
C VAL A 493 -4.23 -9.60 1.74
N CYS A 494 -4.67 -8.81 0.77
CA CYS A 494 -5.43 -9.23 -0.41
C CYS A 494 -6.83 -9.77 -0.11
N ASN A 495 -7.41 -9.48 1.05
CA ASN A 495 -8.63 -10.13 1.55
C ASN A 495 -9.94 -9.69 0.85
N GLU A 496 -9.88 -8.79 -0.14
CA GLU A 496 -11.06 -8.30 -0.87
C GLU A 496 -10.98 -8.54 -2.40
N SER A 497 -9.91 -9.17 -2.91
CA SER A 497 -9.73 -9.51 -4.32
C SER A 497 -9.16 -10.93 -4.48
N HIS A 498 -9.34 -11.53 -5.68
CA HIS A 498 -8.77 -12.84 -6.00
C HIS A 498 -7.53 -12.75 -6.91
N ASP A 499 -7.50 -11.76 -7.81
CA ASP A 499 -6.40 -11.57 -8.77
C ASP A 499 -5.45 -10.48 -8.27
N CYS A 500 -4.76 -10.78 -7.18
CA CYS A 500 -3.81 -9.91 -6.51
C CYS A 500 -2.65 -10.72 -5.94
N GLY A 501 -1.58 -10.03 -5.52
CA GLY A 501 -0.44 -10.61 -4.84
C GLY A 501 -0.02 -9.76 -3.65
N ALA A 502 0.45 -10.40 -2.60
CA ALA A 502 0.98 -9.68 -1.44
C ALA A 502 2.19 -8.82 -1.84
N ILE A 503 3.09 -9.38 -2.66
CA ILE A 503 4.16 -8.65 -3.36
C ILE A 503 3.86 -8.75 -4.86
N TYR A 504 3.60 -7.64 -5.53
CA TYR A 504 3.08 -7.65 -6.91
C TYR A 504 3.79 -6.65 -7.82
N ALA A 505 4.14 -7.12 -9.02
CA ALA A 505 4.53 -6.30 -10.17
C ALA A 505 4.15 -7.01 -11.47
N GLY A 506 4.11 -6.28 -12.58
CA GLY A 506 3.76 -6.89 -13.86
C GLY A 506 4.04 -6.05 -15.11
N ARG A 507 3.78 -6.68 -16.27
CA ARG A 507 3.68 -6.09 -17.61
C ARG A 507 4.97 -5.66 -18.28
N SER A 508 6.13 -6.24 -17.90
CA SER A 508 7.38 -5.81 -18.52
C SER A 508 8.47 -6.87 -18.53
N TRP A 509 9.17 -6.97 -19.66
CA TRP A 509 10.43 -7.72 -19.75
C TRP A 509 11.65 -6.93 -19.26
N THR A 510 11.53 -5.59 -19.08
CA THR A 510 12.65 -4.71 -18.72
C THR A 510 12.68 -4.30 -17.26
N LEU A 511 11.63 -4.65 -16.49
CA LEU A 511 11.63 -4.52 -15.02
C LEU A 511 12.41 -5.68 -14.42
N ARG A 512 13.71 -5.51 -14.24
CA ARG A 512 14.66 -6.59 -13.92
C ARG A 512 15.53 -6.30 -12.71
N GLY A 513 16.21 -7.33 -12.22
CA GLY A 513 17.24 -7.23 -11.19
C GLY A 513 16.69 -7.19 -9.76
N HIS A 514 15.43 -7.48 -9.56
CA HIS A 514 14.82 -7.46 -8.24
C HIS A 514 15.22 -8.68 -7.43
N VAL A 515 15.48 -8.46 -6.13
CA VAL A 515 15.75 -9.52 -5.16
C VAL A 515 14.66 -9.52 -4.09
N ILE A 516 13.94 -10.62 -3.97
CA ILE A 516 12.89 -10.85 -2.99
C ILE A 516 13.38 -12.02 -2.10
N GLN A 517 13.93 -11.68 -0.93
CA GLN A 517 14.65 -12.67 -0.13
C GLN A 517 14.32 -12.61 1.36
N TYR A 518 14.35 -13.79 2.01
CA TYR A 518 14.22 -13.91 3.47
C TYR A 518 12.95 -13.26 4.02
N ASN A 519 11.86 -13.23 3.24
CA ASN A 519 10.57 -12.75 3.73
C ASN A 519 9.74 -13.92 4.28
N TYR A 520 8.89 -13.64 5.24
CA TYR A 520 7.89 -14.56 5.74
C TYR A 520 6.49 -14.11 5.30
N LEU A 521 5.88 -14.88 4.39
CA LEU A 521 4.53 -14.63 3.89
C LEU A 521 3.62 -15.74 4.40
N HIS A 522 2.56 -15.37 5.15
CA HIS A 522 1.71 -16.40 5.74
C HIS A 522 0.25 -15.96 5.86
N HIS A 523 -0.66 -16.95 5.99
CA HIS A 523 -2.10 -16.71 6.14
C HIS A 523 -2.65 -15.75 5.07
N LEU A 524 -2.35 -16.06 3.80
CA LEU A 524 -2.77 -15.27 2.65
C LEU A 524 -3.85 -15.99 1.86
N CYS A 525 -5.00 -15.35 1.78
CA CYS A 525 -6.09 -15.76 0.89
C CYS A 525 -6.83 -14.53 0.36
N GLY A 526 -7.49 -14.70 -0.77
CA GLY A 526 -8.35 -13.67 -1.36
C GLY A 526 -9.73 -13.63 -0.70
N LYS A 527 -10.62 -12.85 -1.30
CA LYS A 527 -12.00 -12.69 -0.86
C LYS A 527 -12.69 -14.05 -0.67
N ASP A 528 -13.42 -14.18 0.43
CA ASP A 528 -14.18 -15.41 0.76
C ASP A 528 -13.32 -16.69 0.75
N GLY A 529 -12.04 -16.60 1.14
CA GLY A 529 -11.12 -17.74 1.13
C GLY A 529 -10.64 -18.17 -0.26
N GLY A 530 -10.88 -17.34 -1.28
CA GLY A 530 -10.46 -17.60 -2.65
C GLY A 530 -8.95 -17.43 -2.88
N PRO A 531 -8.46 -17.73 -4.09
CA PRO A 531 -7.03 -17.68 -4.38
C PRO A 531 -6.51 -16.24 -4.41
N CYS A 532 -5.38 -16.02 -3.72
CA CYS A 532 -4.49 -14.89 -3.96
C CYS A 532 -3.05 -15.39 -4.04
N ASN A 533 -2.14 -14.50 -4.40
CA ASN A 533 -0.74 -14.88 -4.58
C ASN A 533 0.12 -14.27 -3.46
N GLY A 534 1.17 -14.97 -3.08
CA GLY A 534 2.21 -14.42 -2.23
C GLY A 534 3.06 -13.41 -3.03
N ILE A 535 3.90 -13.92 -3.93
CA ILE A 535 4.67 -13.14 -4.89
C ILE A 535 4.07 -13.33 -6.26
N TYR A 536 3.57 -12.26 -6.87
CA TYR A 536 2.95 -12.29 -8.18
C TYR A 536 3.76 -11.48 -9.20
N LEU A 537 4.51 -12.18 -10.02
CA LEU A 537 5.26 -11.65 -11.16
C LEU A 537 4.37 -11.74 -12.40
N ASP A 538 3.50 -10.74 -12.58
CA ASP A 538 2.40 -10.77 -13.54
C ASP A 538 2.84 -10.34 -14.94
N ASP A 539 2.07 -10.70 -15.95
CA ASP A 539 2.14 -10.26 -17.35
C ASP A 539 3.57 -10.01 -17.87
N LEU A 540 4.34 -11.10 -18.09
CA LEU A 540 5.70 -11.07 -18.68
C LEU A 540 6.78 -10.49 -17.77
N PHE A 541 6.51 -10.25 -16.50
CA PHE A 541 7.52 -9.77 -15.56
C PHE A 541 8.68 -10.75 -15.44
N SER A 542 9.92 -10.26 -15.53
CA SER A 542 11.09 -11.10 -15.76
C SER A 542 12.27 -10.75 -14.87
N SER A 543 13.16 -11.75 -14.66
CA SER A 543 14.45 -11.59 -14.00
C SER A 543 14.36 -11.14 -12.54
N ALA A 544 13.42 -11.71 -11.79
CA ALA A 544 13.41 -11.63 -10.34
C ALA A 544 14.12 -12.83 -9.71
N THR A 545 14.84 -12.58 -8.62
CA THR A 545 15.38 -13.62 -7.73
C THR A 545 14.46 -13.71 -6.51
N VAL A 546 13.82 -14.86 -6.33
CA VAL A 546 12.96 -15.18 -5.19
C VAL A 546 13.67 -16.24 -4.38
N GLN A 547 14.38 -15.86 -3.30
CA GLN A 547 15.25 -16.77 -2.59
C GLN A 547 15.09 -16.71 -1.06
N GLY A 548 15.20 -17.84 -0.40
CA GLY A 548 15.23 -17.92 1.06
C GLY A 548 13.94 -17.44 1.74
N ASN A 549 12.82 -17.32 1.03
CA ASN A 549 11.56 -16.92 1.64
C ASN A 549 10.86 -18.13 2.29
N VAL A 550 10.04 -17.85 3.29
CA VAL A 550 9.20 -18.83 3.94
C VAL A 550 7.74 -18.50 3.67
N PHE A 551 7.01 -19.48 3.15
CA PHE A 551 5.57 -19.39 2.88
C PHE A 551 4.83 -20.40 3.72
N TYR A 552 3.84 -19.95 4.49
CA TYR A 552 3.01 -20.80 5.32
C TYR A 552 1.53 -20.46 5.14
N GLN A 553 0.72 -21.47 4.75
CA GLN A 553 -0.70 -21.27 4.48
C GLN A 553 -0.97 -20.13 3.48
N VAL A 554 -0.30 -20.19 2.34
CA VAL A 554 -0.52 -19.31 1.20
C VAL A 554 -1.05 -20.14 0.04
N LEU A 555 -2.21 -19.78 -0.51
CA LEU A 555 -2.84 -20.60 -1.55
C LEU A 555 -2.01 -20.69 -2.82
N ARG A 556 -1.34 -19.62 -3.24
CA ARG A 556 -0.41 -19.59 -4.37
C ARG A 556 0.80 -18.70 -4.02
N PRO A 557 1.83 -19.25 -3.37
CA PRO A 557 3.02 -18.51 -2.94
C PRO A 557 3.75 -17.76 -4.03
N VAL A 558 4.04 -18.40 -5.18
CA VAL A 558 4.76 -17.78 -6.29
C VAL A 558 4.00 -17.99 -7.59
N PHE A 559 3.69 -16.90 -8.27
CA PHE A 559 3.08 -16.95 -9.59
C PHE A 559 3.91 -16.18 -10.61
N ILE A 560 4.38 -16.85 -11.67
CA ILE A 560 5.10 -16.29 -12.80
C ILE A 560 4.18 -16.29 -14.02
N GLY A 561 3.61 -15.13 -14.34
CA GLY A 561 2.65 -14.93 -15.43
C GLY A 561 3.33 -14.71 -16.77
N GLY A 562 3.85 -15.77 -17.40
CA GLY A 562 4.47 -15.70 -18.72
C GLY A 562 5.83 -15.04 -18.76
N GLY A 563 6.40 -14.66 -17.61
CA GLY A 563 7.73 -14.05 -17.49
C GLY A 563 8.85 -15.06 -17.69
N ARG A 564 10.07 -14.56 -17.87
CA ARG A 564 11.26 -15.36 -18.15
C ARG A 564 12.44 -14.96 -17.27
N ASP A 565 13.46 -15.78 -17.22
CA ASP A 565 14.73 -15.54 -16.51
C ASP A 565 14.54 -15.30 -14.99
N ASN A 566 13.48 -15.85 -14.38
CA ASN A 566 13.26 -15.77 -12.94
C ASN A 566 13.91 -16.94 -12.22
N LEU A 567 14.49 -16.69 -11.05
CA LEU A 567 15.08 -17.68 -10.18
C LEU A 567 14.22 -17.82 -8.91
N VAL A 568 13.75 -19.02 -8.62
CA VAL A 568 13.03 -19.38 -7.39
C VAL A 568 13.84 -20.44 -6.67
N GLU A 569 14.62 -20.05 -5.67
CA GLU A 569 15.55 -20.96 -5.01
C GLU A 569 15.54 -20.86 -3.49
N ASN A 570 15.89 -21.95 -2.85
CA ASN A 570 16.12 -21.99 -1.40
C ASN A 570 14.93 -21.52 -0.56
N ASN A 571 13.68 -21.61 -1.07
CA ASN A 571 12.48 -21.23 -0.35
C ASN A 571 11.85 -22.43 0.38
N VAL A 572 11.08 -22.12 1.42
CA VAL A 572 10.30 -23.10 2.19
C VAL A 572 8.81 -22.84 1.95
N PHE A 573 8.09 -23.83 1.47
CA PHE A 573 6.65 -23.82 1.23
C PHE A 573 5.98 -24.84 2.16
N VAL A 574 5.22 -24.38 3.15
CA VAL A 574 4.49 -25.21 4.12
C VAL A 574 2.99 -24.97 3.97
N ASP A 575 2.21 -26.03 3.84
CA ASP A 575 0.75 -25.99 3.67
C ASP A 575 0.31 -25.03 2.54
N CYS A 576 1.01 -25.11 1.41
CA CYS A 576 0.79 -24.27 0.23
C CYS A 576 0.26 -25.10 -0.94
N PRO A 577 -1.06 -25.16 -1.21
CA PRO A 577 -1.67 -26.06 -2.18
C PRO A 577 -1.15 -25.93 -3.62
N LYS A 578 -0.76 -24.71 -4.02
CA LYS A 578 -0.17 -24.41 -5.33
C LYS A 578 1.08 -23.59 -5.15
N ALA A 579 2.15 -24.20 -4.65
CA ALA A 579 3.36 -23.50 -4.23
C ALA A 579 3.95 -22.60 -5.33
N ILE A 580 4.04 -23.09 -6.55
CA ILE A 580 4.54 -22.34 -7.70
C ILE A 580 3.60 -22.54 -8.90
N HIS A 581 3.26 -21.46 -9.57
CA HIS A 581 2.51 -21.47 -10.83
C HIS A 581 3.32 -20.71 -11.90
N ILE A 582 3.55 -21.34 -13.04
CA ILE A 582 4.21 -20.75 -14.20
C ILE A 582 3.31 -20.97 -15.41
N ASP A 583 2.89 -19.90 -16.08
CA ASP A 583 2.10 -19.99 -17.29
C ASP A 583 2.84 -19.41 -18.53
N ALA A 584 2.24 -19.51 -19.69
CA ALA A 584 2.75 -18.98 -20.96
C ALA A 584 1.71 -18.05 -21.60
N ARG A 585 1.13 -17.15 -20.82
CA ARG A 585 0.02 -16.26 -21.26
C ARG A 585 0.31 -15.45 -22.51
N ALA A 586 1.58 -15.17 -22.84
CA ALA A 586 1.95 -14.51 -24.08
C ALA A 586 1.70 -15.37 -25.33
N LEU A 587 1.63 -16.68 -25.20
CA LEU A 587 1.17 -17.58 -26.26
C LEU A 587 -0.36 -17.64 -26.37
N GLY A 588 -1.07 -17.03 -25.45
CA GLY A 588 -2.52 -16.97 -25.35
C GLY A 588 -3.03 -15.53 -25.30
N TRP A 589 -3.86 -15.26 -24.31
CA TRP A 589 -4.60 -14.00 -24.18
C TRP A 589 -3.73 -12.74 -24.07
N CYS A 590 -2.52 -12.84 -23.54
CA CYS A 590 -1.56 -11.76 -23.44
C CYS A 590 -0.69 -11.60 -24.69
N GLY A 591 -0.95 -12.42 -25.73
CA GLY A 591 -0.24 -12.38 -27.01
C GLY A 591 -0.22 -11.00 -27.66
N PRO A 592 -1.36 -10.33 -27.82
CA PRO A 592 -1.40 -8.99 -28.41
C PRO A 592 -0.52 -7.95 -27.66
N HIS A 593 -0.46 -8.03 -26.33
CA HIS A 593 0.43 -7.18 -25.54
C HIS A 593 1.91 -7.49 -25.85
N ALA A 594 2.28 -8.76 -25.87
CA ALA A 594 3.64 -9.18 -26.23
C ALA A 594 4.01 -8.73 -27.65
N ASP A 595 3.09 -8.89 -28.63
CA ASP A 595 3.30 -8.47 -30.02
C ASP A 595 3.52 -6.95 -30.14
N GLY A 596 2.77 -6.15 -29.40
CA GLY A 596 2.99 -4.70 -29.32
C GLY A 596 4.40 -4.33 -28.83
N ARG A 597 4.90 -5.03 -27.80
CA ARG A 597 6.27 -4.84 -27.30
C ARG A 597 7.34 -5.30 -28.29
N ILE A 598 7.11 -6.42 -28.96
CA ILE A 598 8.00 -6.91 -30.01
C ILE A 598 8.07 -5.90 -31.15
N LYS A 599 6.93 -5.38 -31.57
CA LYS A 599 6.85 -4.33 -32.61
C LYS A 599 7.63 -3.06 -32.19
N GLU A 600 7.44 -2.57 -30.97
CA GLU A 600 8.21 -1.44 -30.43
C GLU A 600 9.72 -1.69 -30.53
N ALA A 601 10.16 -2.88 -30.13
CA ALA A 601 11.57 -3.25 -30.15
C ALA A 601 12.16 -3.30 -31.56
N LEU A 602 11.39 -3.76 -32.54
CA LEU A 602 11.79 -3.83 -33.94
C LEU A 602 11.80 -2.47 -34.64
N GLU A 603 10.79 -1.63 -34.38
CA GLU A 603 10.63 -0.33 -35.06
C GLU A 603 11.44 0.78 -34.42
N LYS A 604 11.54 0.80 -33.08
CA LYS A 604 12.15 1.91 -32.33
C LYS A 604 13.51 1.54 -31.70
N GLY A 605 13.89 0.28 -31.71
CA GLY A 605 15.09 -0.20 -30.99
C GLY A 605 14.98 -0.09 -29.46
N THR A 606 13.79 0.23 -28.95
CA THR A 606 13.51 0.35 -27.51
C THR A 606 12.52 -0.73 -27.08
N LEU A 607 12.55 -1.05 -25.79
CA LEU A 607 11.57 -1.94 -25.18
C LEU A 607 11.13 -1.29 -23.86
N GLY A 608 9.85 -0.92 -23.79
CA GLY A 608 9.36 -0.14 -22.65
C GLY A 608 10.10 1.18 -22.44
N GLY A 609 10.41 1.88 -23.51
CA GLY A 609 11.07 3.19 -23.48
C GLY A 609 12.58 3.17 -23.20
N VAL A 610 13.21 1.97 -23.02
CA VAL A 610 14.65 1.86 -22.75
C VAL A 610 15.38 1.19 -23.91
N ARG A 611 16.64 1.58 -24.15
CA ARG A 611 17.52 0.99 -25.15
C ARG A 611 18.13 -0.31 -24.63
N TYR A 612 17.33 -1.36 -24.60
CA TYR A 612 17.65 -2.60 -23.89
C TYR A 612 18.88 -3.36 -24.42
N ARG A 613 19.33 -3.11 -25.67
CA ARG A 613 20.52 -3.71 -26.28
C ARG A 613 21.79 -2.90 -26.05
N GLU A 614 21.69 -1.72 -25.46
CA GLU A 614 22.81 -0.82 -25.18
C GLU A 614 23.08 -0.74 -23.67
N PRO A 615 24.30 -0.36 -23.22
CA PRO A 615 24.53 -0.01 -21.83
C PRO A 615 23.63 1.14 -21.37
N PRO A 616 23.18 1.12 -20.12
CA PRO A 616 23.55 0.18 -19.06
C PRO A 616 22.75 -1.14 -19.07
N PHE A 617 21.61 -1.26 -19.78
CA PHE A 617 20.74 -2.42 -19.75
C PHE A 617 21.41 -3.69 -20.26
N SER A 618 22.11 -3.63 -21.39
CA SER A 618 22.81 -4.79 -21.97
C SER A 618 23.90 -5.34 -21.04
N THR A 619 24.56 -4.47 -20.30
CA THR A 619 25.60 -4.86 -19.35
C THR A 619 25.00 -5.43 -18.05
N ARG A 620 23.95 -4.80 -17.54
CA ARG A 620 23.32 -5.18 -16.28
C ARG A 620 22.43 -6.43 -16.41
N TYR A 621 21.76 -6.59 -17.56
CA TYR A 621 20.81 -7.67 -17.83
C TYR A 621 21.11 -8.38 -19.16
N PRO A 622 22.26 -9.08 -19.29
CA PRO A 622 22.69 -9.70 -20.55
C PRO A 622 21.65 -10.57 -21.26
N PRO A 623 20.80 -11.36 -20.55
CA PRO A 623 19.76 -12.16 -21.20
C PRO A 623 18.73 -11.35 -21.98
N LEU A 624 18.56 -10.06 -21.64
CA LEU A 624 17.60 -9.18 -22.32
C LEU A 624 18.01 -8.86 -23.75
N VAL A 625 19.32 -8.85 -24.05
CA VAL A 625 19.86 -8.51 -25.38
C VAL A 625 19.33 -9.45 -26.46
N ASN A 626 19.24 -10.74 -26.15
CA ASN A 626 18.81 -11.80 -27.06
C ASN A 626 17.30 -12.09 -27.01
N LEU A 627 16.53 -11.31 -26.28
CA LEU A 627 15.11 -11.56 -26.03
C LEU A 627 14.34 -11.92 -27.31
N LEU A 628 14.50 -11.11 -28.39
CA LEU A 628 13.75 -11.31 -29.64
C LEU A 628 14.19 -12.55 -30.42
N ALA A 629 15.43 -12.99 -30.27
CA ALA A 629 15.97 -14.17 -30.95
C ALA A 629 15.60 -15.48 -30.23
N GLU A 630 15.19 -15.41 -28.96
CA GLU A 630 14.99 -16.58 -28.08
C GLU A 630 13.52 -16.85 -27.76
N ASP A 631 12.62 -16.70 -28.73
CA ASP A 631 11.18 -16.88 -28.54
C ASP A 631 10.63 -16.08 -27.34
N PRO A 632 10.43 -14.75 -27.51
CA PRO A 632 10.09 -13.83 -26.43
C PRO A 632 8.77 -14.14 -25.72
N LYS A 633 7.83 -14.84 -26.39
CA LYS A 633 6.54 -15.21 -25.83
C LYS A 633 6.58 -16.43 -24.90
N SER A 634 7.66 -17.20 -24.92
CA SER A 634 7.80 -18.38 -24.06
C SER A 634 8.47 -18.05 -22.74
N PRO A 635 8.06 -18.68 -21.63
CA PRO A 635 8.61 -18.44 -20.29
C PRO A 635 9.95 -19.18 -20.08
N ARG A 636 10.94 -18.90 -20.93
CA ARG A 636 12.26 -19.51 -20.91
C ARG A 636 13.14 -18.98 -19.78
N GLY A 637 14.14 -19.75 -19.39
CA GLY A 637 15.16 -19.35 -18.43
C GLY A 637 14.69 -19.27 -16.99
N ASN A 638 13.47 -19.70 -16.68
CA ASN A 638 13.01 -19.82 -15.31
C ASN A 638 13.67 -21.03 -14.64
N VAL A 639 14.15 -20.83 -13.42
CA VAL A 639 14.83 -21.85 -12.62
C VAL A 639 14.11 -22.01 -11.29
N VAL A 640 13.81 -23.25 -10.90
CA VAL A 640 13.20 -23.63 -9.62
C VAL A 640 14.08 -24.71 -9.00
N GLU A 641 14.90 -24.34 -8.02
CA GLU A 641 15.85 -25.26 -7.44
C GLU A 641 16.06 -25.09 -5.94
N ARG A 642 16.48 -26.15 -5.26
CA ARG A 642 16.80 -26.15 -3.83
C ARG A 642 15.66 -25.63 -2.92
N ASN A 643 14.40 -25.83 -3.31
CA ASN A 643 13.26 -25.46 -2.50
C ASN A 643 12.76 -26.65 -1.66
N ILE A 644 12.10 -26.36 -0.55
CA ILE A 644 11.41 -27.33 0.29
C ILE A 644 9.90 -27.16 0.08
N PHE A 645 9.24 -28.23 -0.35
CA PHE A 645 7.79 -28.32 -0.49
C PHE A 645 7.27 -29.33 0.55
N TRP A 646 6.57 -28.85 1.57
CA TRP A 646 6.06 -29.64 2.67
C TRP A 646 4.56 -29.36 2.94
N ALA A 647 3.76 -30.40 3.03
CA ALA A 647 2.43 -30.30 3.59
C ALA A 647 2.44 -31.22 4.80
N GLY A 648 2.08 -30.69 5.95
CA GLY A 648 1.99 -31.43 7.20
C GLY A 648 1.40 -32.84 7.02
N SER A 649 1.21 -33.62 8.00
CA SER A 649 0.90 -35.04 7.94
C SER A 649 -0.19 -35.44 6.92
N GLY A 650 0.18 -35.72 5.66
CA GLY A 650 -0.56 -36.67 4.85
C GLY A 650 -1.33 -36.20 3.62
N GLU A 651 -1.33 -34.94 3.22
CA GLU A 651 -1.97 -34.54 1.96
C GLU A 651 -0.99 -34.52 0.77
N ASP A 652 -1.45 -35.10 -0.38
CA ASP A 652 -0.72 -35.10 -1.63
C ASP A 652 -0.67 -33.69 -2.23
N ILE A 653 0.44 -32.98 -2.06
CA ILE A 653 0.62 -31.68 -2.68
C ILE A 653 0.93 -31.86 -4.17
N ARG A 654 0.01 -31.57 -5.04
CA ARG A 654 0.24 -31.31 -6.48
C ARG A 654 0.80 -29.90 -6.67
N ARG A 655 2.08 -29.70 -6.46
CA ARG A 655 2.67 -28.44 -5.96
C ARG A 655 3.21 -27.50 -6.98
N VAL A 656 3.59 -27.97 -8.12
CA VAL A 656 4.07 -27.11 -9.20
C VAL A 656 3.09 -27.25 -10.36
N GLN A 657 2.29 -26.22 -10.57
CA GLN A 657 1.36 -26.16 -11.67
C GLN A 657 2.03 -25.45 -12.84
N PHE A 658 2.13 -26.16 -13.95
CA PHE A 658 2.52 -25.60 -15.24
C PHE A 658 1.26 -25.41 -16.07
N GLY A 659 0.93 -24.18 -16.44
CA GLY A 659 -0.27 -23.86 -17.21
C GLY A 659 -1.41 -23.24 -16.41
N ALA A 660 -2.50 -22.92 -17.09
CA ALA A 660 -3.68 -22.25 -16.51
C ALA A 660 -4.53 -23.16 -15.62
N PRO A 661 -5.51 -22.61 -14.88
CA PRO A 661 -6.44 -23.37 -14.07
C PRO A 661 -7.19 -24.43 -14.89
N PRO A 662 -7.74 -25.50 -14.25
CA PRO A 662 -8.26 -26.71 -14.90
C PRO A 662 -9.48 -26.54 -15.82
N THR A 663 -9.88 -25.32 -16.13
CA THR A 663 -11.06 -25.04 -16.99
C THR A 663 -10.73 -24.73 -18.43
N ASP A 664 -9.42 -24.68 -18.81
CA ASP A 664 -9.01 -24.31 -20.17
C ASP A 664 -8.21 -25.45 -20.83
N VAL A 665 -8.88 -26.21 -21.66
CA VAL A 665 -8.33 -27.39 -22.39
C VAL A 665 -7.09 -27.03 -23.22
N TRP A 666 -6.97 -25.80 -23.69
CA TRP A 666 -5.82 -25.31 -24.45
C TRP A 666 -4.52 -25.33 -23.62
N TRP A 667 -4.62 -24.99 -22.33
CA TRP A 667 -3.49 -24.96 -21.41
C TRP A 667 -2.94 -26.34 -21.07
N ASP A 668 -3.80 -27.35 -21.00
CA ASP A 668 -3.37 -28.74 -20.77
C ASP A 668 -2.46 -29.23 -21.89
N SER A 669 -2.67 -28.78 -23.13
CA SER A 669 -1.81 -29.11 -24.27
C SER A 669 -0.43 -28.44 -24.25
N ILE A 670 -0.33 -27.26 -23.59
CA ILE A 670 0.90 -26.46 -23.52
C ILE A 670 1.73 -26.76 -22.26
N ALA A 671 1.09 -27.24 -21.18
CA ALA A 671 1.77 -27.51 -19.91
C ALA A 671 3.07 -28.37 -20.05
N PRO A 672 3.09 -29.45 -20.84
CA PRO A 672 4.33 -30.21 -21.07
C PRO A 672 5.45 -29.40 -21.74
N LYS A 673 5.08 -28.50 -22.68
CA LYS A 673 6.04 -27.62 -23.36
C LYS A 673 6.62 -26.58 -22.41
N ILE A 674 5.78 -25.98 -21.55
CA ILE A 674 6.23 -25.03 -20.53
C ILE A 674 7.17 -25.72 -19.55
N ARG A 675 6.81 -26.91 -19.08
CA ARG A 675 7.65 -27.72 -18.17
C ARG A 675 9.04 -27.97 -18.74
N ALA A 676 9.14 -28.26 -20.05
CA ALA A 676 10.42 -28.49 -20.71
C ALA A 676 11.32 -27.24 -20.80
N LEU A 677 10.74 -26.04 -20.62
CA LEU A 677 11.45 -24.75 -20.64
C LEU A 677 11.92 -24.29 -19.26
N VAL A 678 11.46 -24.95 -18.20
CA VAL A 678 11.77 -24.58 -16.81
C VAL A 678 12.75 -25.60 -16.23
N LYS A 679 13.88 -25.12 -15.73
CA LYS A 679 14.82 -25.94 -14.97
C LYS A 679 14.20 -26.22 -13.59
N PHE A 680 13.98 -27.50 -13.26
CA PHE A 680 13.38 -27.90 -11.99
C PHE A 680 14.23 -29.04 -11.38
N GLU A 681 15.12 -28.67 -10.44
CA GLU A 681 16.14 -29.59 -9.91
C GLU A 681 16.33 -29.42 -8.39
N ASP A 682 16.87 -30.42 -7.72
CA ASP A 682 17.34 -30.40 -6.33
C ASP A 682 16.30 -29.92 -5.30
N ASN A 683 15.01 -30.07 -5.58
CA ASN A 683 13.96 -29.69 -4.65
C ASN A 683 13.61 -30.85 -3.69
N LEU A 684 13.42 -30.53 -2.40
CA LEU A 684 12.90 -31.49 -1.43
C LEU A 684 11.37 -31.51 -1.52
N ILE A 685 10.79 -32.61 -2.01
CA ILE A 685 9.34 -32.72 -2.24
C ILE A 685 8.80 -33.85 -1.39
N ASN A 686 7.82 -33.60 -0.53
CA ASN A 686 7.09 -34.58 0.28
C ASN A 686 7.99 -35.47 1.14
N LYS A 687 9.15 -34.98 1.52
CA LYS A 687 10.02 -35.62 2.52
C LYS A 687 10.08 -34.71 3.72
N ASP A 688 9.94 -35.27 4.92
CA ASP A 688 10.04 -34.53 6.17
C ASP A 688 11.32 -33.69 6.18
N PRO A 689 11.18 -32.36 6.18
CA PRO A 689 12.30 -31.43 6.20
C PRO A 689 12.98 -31.35 7.57
N LYS A 690 12.37 -31.93 8.60
CA LYS A 690 12.83 -31.93 9.99
C LYS A 690 12.94 -30.49 10.55
N PHE A 691 11.83 -29.79 10.55
CA PHE A 691 11.74 -28.49 11.21
C PHE A 691 11.99 -28.59 12.72
N VAL A 692 12.49 -27.52 13.32
CA VAL A 692 12.76 -27.45 14.77
C VAL A 692 11.46 -27.58 15.54
N ASP A 693 10.43 -26.78 15.17
CA ASP A 693 9.08 -26.87 15.73
C ASP A 693 8.04 -26.31 14.74
N GLU A 694 7.52 -27.16 13.90
CA GLU A 694 6.52 -26.80 12.88
C GLU A 694 5.23 -26.25 13.50
N ARG A 695 4.80 -26.83 14.64
CA ARG A 695 3.55 -26.43 15.31
C ARG A 695 3.62 -25.03 15.91
N ALA A 696 4.81 -24.63 16.33
CA ALA A 696 5.06 -23.27 16.83
C ALA A 696 5.45 -22.29 15.69
N GLY A 697 5.37 -22.72 14.41
CA GLY A 697 5.76 -21.91 13.27
C GLY A 697 7.27 -21.72 13.13
N ASN A 698 8.08 -22.52 13.82
CA ASN A 698 9.54 -22.48 13.70
C ASN A 698 10.01 -23.42 12.58
N PHE A 699 10.13 -22.88 11.38
CA PHE A 699 10.53 -23.60 10.18
C PHE A 699 12.05 -23.68 9.97
N GLN A 700 12.85 -23.40 11.00
CA GLN A 700 14.29 -23.68 10.96
C GLN A 700 14.53 -25.19 10.85
N LEU A 701 15.56 -25.57 10.09
CA LEU A 701 15.89 -26.97 9.89
C LEU A 701 16.83 -27.49 10.98
N ARG A 702 16.59 -28.72 11.44
CA ARG A 702 17.53 -29.47 12.29
C ARG A 702 18.77 -29.84 11.52
N ALA A 703 19.85 -30.16 12.22
CA ALA A 703 21.15 -30.52 11.62
C ALA A 703 21.09 -31.77 10.70
N ASP A 704 20.15 -32.67 10.97
CA ASP A 704 19.95 -33.94 10.22
C ASP A 704 18.90 -33.79 9.09
N SER A 705 18.49 -32.59 8.73
CA SER A 705 17.56 -32.37 7.61
C SER A 705 18.11 -32.89 6.29
N PRO A 706 17.28 -33.61 5.50
CA PRO A 706 17.69 -34.09 4.18
C PRO A 706 17.93 -32.96 3.18
N ALA A 707 17.38 -31.74 3.43
CA ALA A 707 17.54 -30.57 2.55
C ALA A 707 19.01 -30.15 2.39
N TRP A 708 19.84 -30.33 3.43
CA TRP A 708 21.26 -29.98 3.36
C TRP A 708 22.03 -30.72 2.27
N LYS A 709 21.63 -31.95 1.98
CA LYS A 709 22.25 -32.78 0.92
C LYS A 709 21.92 -32.27 -0.49
N LEU A 710 20.88 -31.48 -0.63
CA LEU A 710 20.46 -30.83 -1.88
C LEU A 710 21.07 -29.43 -2.08
N GLY A 711 21.94 -28.99 -1.15
CA GLY A 711 22.57 -27.68 -1.20
C GLY A 711 21.69 -26.56 -0.66
N PHE A 712 20.60 -26.87 0.07
CA PHE A 712 19.77 -25.88 0.75
C PHE A 712 20.61 -25.09 1.75
N GLN A 713 20.43 -23.78 1.79
CA GLN A 713 21.15 -22.89 2.69
C GLN A 713 20.25 -22.43 3.85
N ARG A 714 20.85 -22.20 5.01
CA ARG A 714 20.12 -21.77 6.20
C ARG A 714 19.44 -20.41 5.95
N ILE A 715 18.14 -20.36 6.19
CA ILE A 715 17.36 -19.12 6.21
C ILE A 715 17.49 -18.52 7.60
N PRO A 716 17.88 -17.22 7.74
CA PRO A 716 17.95 -16.54 9.02
C PRO A 716 16.54 -16.13 9.50
N PHE A 717 15.70 -17.12 9.81
CA PHE A 717 14.28 -16.94 10.14
C PHE A 717 14.07 -16.06 11.38
N ASP A 718 15.00 -16.12 12.31
CA ASP A 718 15.03 -15.29 13.53
C ASP A 718 15.25 -13.79 13.28
N LYS A 719 15.66 -13.42 12.07
CA LYS A 719 15.85 -12.03 11.65
C LYS A 719 14.68 -11.47 10.84
N ILE A 720 13.70 -12.31 10.50
CA ILE A 720 12.56 -11.87 9.69
C ILE A 720 11.57 -11.08 10.56
N GLY A 721 11.00 -10.04 9.98
CA GLY A 721 10.05 -9.15 10.66
C GLY A 721 10.73 -7.99 11.40
N LEU A 722 9.99 -7.41 12.31
CA LEU A 722 10.44 -6.26 13.09
C LEU A 722 11.54 -6.64 14.08
N TYR A 723 12.43 -5.69 14.35
CA TYR A 723 13.44 -5.83 15.38
C TYR A 723 13.39 -4.66 16.38
N GLN A 724 13.86 -4.91 17.60
CA GLN A 724 13.95 -3.88 18.63
C GLN A 724 15.01 -2.85 18.25
N ASP A 725 14.62 -1.59 18.26
CA ASP A 725 15.48 -0.45 18.01
C ASP A 725 15.02 0.75 18.85
N ALA A 726 15.96 1.53 19.35
CA ALA A 726 15.68 2.74 20.14
C ALA A 726 14.93 3.82 19.33
N CYS A 727 14.92 3.70 18.02
CA CYS A 727 14.22 4.60 17.11
C CYS A 727 12.81 4.13 16.75
N ARG A 728 12.34 2.97 17.21
CA ARG A 728 10.97 2.52 16.93
C ARG A 728 9.92 3.32 17.70
N ALA A 729 8.77 3.53 17.04
CA ALA A 729 7.61 4.19 17.64
C ALA A 729 7.04 3.40 18.84
N SER A 730 7.03 2.07 18.75
CA SER A 730 6.57 1.16 19.81
C SER A 730 7.37 -0.13 19.86
N TRP A 731 7.54 -0.72 21.08
CA TRP A 731 8.10 -2.05 21.29
C TRP A 731 7.68 -2.61 22.65
N PRO A 732 7.35 -3.90 22.79
CA PRO A 732 7.13 -4.86 21.70
C PRO A 732 5.87 -4.55 20.89
N VAL A 733 5.91 -4.85 19.60
CA VAL A 733 4.72 -4.77 18.74
C VAL A 733 3.87 -6.01 18.98
N ARG A 734 2.58 -5.79 19.20
CA ARG A 734 1.60 -6.88 19.33
C ARG A 734 0.66 -6.83 18.13
N HIS A 735 0.54 -7.94 17.43
CA HIS A 735 -0.43 -8.14 16.36
C HIS A 735 -1.07 -9.52 16.50
N ALA A 736 -2.26 -9.67 15.96
CA ALA A 736 -2.94 -10.96 15.91
C ALA A 736 -2.94 -11.45 14.46
N VAL A 737 -2.61 -12.73 14.28
CA VAL A 737 -2.82 -13.40 12.99
C VAL A 737 -4.23 -13.97 13.00
N GLY A 738 -5.12 -13.36 12.23
CA GLY A 738 -6.49 -13.88 12.08
C GLY A 738 -6.50 -15.22 11.35
N PRO A 739 -7.47 -16.11 11.64
CA PRO A 739 -7.63 -17.36 10.92
C PRO A 739 -7.91 -17.06 9.44
N MET A 740 -7.42 -17.92 8.55
CA MET A 740 -7.78 -17.83 7.13
C MET A 740 -9.27 -18.05 6.95
N PRO A 741 -9.98 -17.19 6.17
CA PRO A 741 -11.34 -17.44 5.79
C PRO A 741 -11.44 -18.80 5.07
N GLN A 742 -12.40 -19.62 5.47
CA GLN A 742 -12.63 -20.89 4.78
C GLN A 742 -13.26 -20.62 3.41
N PRO A 743 -12.85 -21.33 2.35
CA PRO A 743 -13.49 -21.20 1.06
C PRO A 743 -15.00 -21.48 1.17
N VAL A 744 -15.81 -20.57 0.69
CA VAL A 744 -17.25 -20.81 0.61
C VAL A 744 -17.46 -21.93 -0.41
N PRO A 745 -18.03 -23.09 -0.01
CA PRO A 745 -18.23 -24.19 -0.94
C PRO A 745 -19.08 -23.71 -2.12
N PRO A 746 -18.76 -24.08 -3.35
CA PRO A 746 -19.56 -23.69 -4.51
C PRO A 746 -20.99 -24.15 -4.28
N LYS A 747 -21.95 -23.23 -4.39
CA LYS A 747 -23.37 -23.57 -4.31
C LYS A 747 -23.63 -24.71 -5.32
N ALA A 748 -24.10 -25.85 -4.83
CA ALA A 748 -24.41 -27.01 -5.66
C ALA A 748 -25.28 -26.55 -6.85
N VAL A 749 -24.74 -26.62 -8.04
CA VAL A 749 -25.50 -26.36 -9.27
C VAL A 749 -26.58 -27.45 -9.29
N LYS A 750 -27.81 -27.10 -9.04
CA LYS A 750 -28.93 -28.02 -9.26
C LYS A 750 -28.88 -28.46 -10.71
N LYS A 751 -28.45 -29.69 -10.95
CA LYS A 751 -28.52 -30.31 -12.27
C LYS A 751 -29.98 -30.30 -12.71
N THR A 752 -30.32 -29.46 -13.65
CA THR A 752 -31.63 -29.51 -14.32
C THR A 752 -31.78 -30.91 -14.94
N PRO A 753 -32.87 -31.64 -14.69
CA PRO A 753 -33.06 -32.97 -15.23
C PRO A 753 -33.02 -32.85 -16.79
N SER A 754 -32.13 -33.60 -17.42
CA SER A 754 -32.13 -33.73 -18.88
C SER A 754 -33.49 -34.27 -19.33
N ARG A 755 -34.26 -33.48 -20.04
CA ARG A 755 -35.39 -33.98 -20.81
C ARG A 755 -34.86 -34.98 -21.84
N LYS A 756 -35.09 -36.26 -21.57
CA LYS A 756 -34.96 -37.31 -22.63
C LYS A 756 -35.95 -36.94 -23.73
N LYS A 757 -35.41 -36.79 -24.93
CA LYS A 757 -36.16 -36.98 -26.18
C LYS A 757 -35.88 -38.38 -26.68
#